data_0539ff066bcac723e77e64da787aa7ec
#
_entry.id   0539ff066bcac723e77e64da787aa7ec
#
_cell.length_a   1.000
_cell.length_b   1.000
_cell.length_c   1.000
_cell.angle_alpha   90.00
_cell.angle_beta   90.00
_cell.angle_gamma   90.00
#
_symmetry.space_group_name_H-M   'P 1'
#
loop_
_entity.id
_entity.type
_entity.pdbx_description
1 polymer ?
#
loop_
_entity_poly.entity_id
_entity_poly.type
_entity_poly.pdbx_seq_one_letter_code
_entity_poly.pdbx_strand_id
1 'polypeptide(L)'
;MKVKLHMLSVGVLFFIGQGLLAQKKKPDTTSIKDIEEVVVVAFGKQKKEAIVGSVATVDKRIIETQQATSILGALQGTVTGVNVIAAGGMPGDNPSIYIRGVSSINASTQPLIIVDGSPYGGNINSIPQDQVESMSVLKDASATALYGSRGANGVIIITTKKGRLNVKPKVNVTSLIGVSSSAVKFHEVLKAEDFMKYTWQAIRNARIVSNGQTPDAAAQYATNNIINTLGYNPYNVVNPIDDEGNVVANAKLLWDTDWERELINNSALKQEHRLNISGGSENTTYFIGADYLDMYGNIKTSRFERLGFRANVDSKVNTWLKVGLNTSFSASSQNYPMQSGSAFQSPIQWVYTLSGIYPVYMRDEKGNIILDAFGRSQYDYGDNAVSGRPVNAQRPLLANENALGALYNNKIRYNRYDTFINGYAEVTLTDYLKLRSQGSFQLYNYDSYSYTHYAYGAAASVKGRVSQSRDLTKTINWTNSLDFNKSFGKHNVNAQAIFELMDYRFDALSAQGTGFLPEVYVLNGKTVSEGVGGYINQERLVGYLGRLGYNYANKYFIEGSVRNDGSTRFASEVRWGTFYSVGGAWVVSQEKFFKNKIVNYLKLKSSYGELGNNGTDGYFPYVMSFATGWNQLGQTGVLLGGARDYFLTWEKTASLNAGAEIGFLKNRITVNVDYFNKRSIDLIYAKPLPGSTGNTSITTNVGALRNYGWEFDISSLNISSDKFQWRTSLNLTFEKNRITKLTQESFINGTKRWEVGSSLYDFFLVEWAGVDTKTGMGTWWYDKKDAQGNVTREKTTDYNLANAEASKRYMGSSLPKFRGGFTNSFKYGSFDLNALFNFSFGSYIYDSSYASLMSGFSSPGNQQSVDVKNAWQKPGDITNVPVNIMANNQNNALSSRFLFKNDFIRLKSLTFGYNVKEDLLETMGVSSMRVFLQGDNVWTWQSHKGIDPEQSLAGTTNSRSYNLRTISLGFSIGF
;
A
#
# COMPACT_ATOMS: atom_id res chain seq x y z
N MET A 1 -14.65 28.22 -17.65
CA MET A 1 -14.72 29.40 -16.78
C MET A 1 -13.54 29.33 -15.80
N LYS A 2 -12.42 29.97 -16.14
CA LYS A 2 -11.23 30.05 -15.29
C LYS A 2 -11.45 31.15 -14.25
N VAL A 3 -11.89 30.79 -13.06
CA VAL A 3 -11.91 31.69 -11.92
C VAL A 3 -10.52 31.65 -11.31
N LYS A 4 -9.82 32.77 -11.38
CA LYS A 4 -8.52 32.97 -10.76
C LYS A 4 -8.67 32.92 -9.23
N LEU A 5 -8.25 31.79 -8.63
CA LEU A 5 -8.24 31.55 -7.17
C LEU A 5 -7.07 32.29 -6.46
N HIS A 6 -6.40 33.22 -7.13
CA HIS A 6 -5.24 33.95 -6.59
C HIS A 6 -5.60 35.17 -5.71
N MET A 7 -6.89 35.44 -5.48
CA MET A 7 -7.34 36.58 -4.65
C MET A 7 -7.97 36.16 -3.28
N LEU A 8 -8.10 34.88 -2.99
CA LEU A 8 -8.66 34.47 -1.66
C LEU A 8 -7.61 34.38 -0.56
N SER A 9 -6.33 34.31 -0.89
CA SER A 9 -5.25 34.20 0.12
C SER A 9 -4.89 35.50 0.82
N VAL A 10 -5.36 36.65 0.35
CA VAL A 10 -5.08 37.99 0.93
C VAL A 10 -6.30 38.60 1.63
N GLY A 11 -7.51 38.14 1.29
CA GLY A 11 -8.77 38.71 1.82
C GLY A 11 -9.19 38.24 3.22
N VAL A 12 -8.68 37.12 3.69
CA VAL A 12 -9.07 36.55 5.01
C VAL A 12 -8.29 37.20 6.17
N LEU A 13 -7.20 37.86 5.92
CA LEU A 13 -6.36 38.54 6.92
C LEU A 13 -6.88 39.91 7.39
N PHE A 14 -7.91 40.48 6.74
CA PHE A 14 -8.36 41.83 7.02
C PHE A 14 -9.68 42.00 7.80
N PHE A 15 -10.38 40.90 8.13
CA PHE A 15 -11.70 40.96 8.79
C PHE A 15 -11.80 40.53 10.26
N ILE A 16 -10.67 40.21 10.93
CA ILE A 16 -10.68 39.84 12.36
C ILE A 16 -9.88 40.83 13.20
N GLY A 17 -10.16 42.10 13.02
CA GLY A 17 -9.55 43.13 13.84
C GLY A 17 -10.55 44.02 14.54
N GLN A 18 -11.39 43.51 15.43
CA GLN A 18 -12.05 44.31 16.52
C GLN A 18 -12.76 43.41 17.54
N GLY A 19 -12.24 43.36 18.72
CA GLY A 19 -13.01 43.00 19.91
C GLY A 19 -12.59 41.70 20.59
N LEU A 20 -11.66 41.81 21.55
CA LEU A 20 -11.72 41.03 22.81
C LEU A 20 -10.67 41.59 23.80
N LEU A 21 -11.10 42.47 24.65
CA LEU A 21 -10.46 42.74 25.95
C LEU A 21 -10.80 41.60 26.90
N ALA A 22 -9.84 40.79 27.32
CA ALA A 22 -10.05 39.74 28.29
C ALA A 22 -9.03 39.76 29.44
N GLN A 23 -9.56 39.66 30.63
CA GLN A 23 -8.89 39.68 31.94
C GLN A 23 -7.88 38.54 32.12
N LYS A 24 -6.73 38.87 32.76
CA LYS A 24 -5.68 37.95 33.21
C LYS A 24 -6.15 37.00 34.28
N LYS A 25 -5.90 35.67 34.09
CA LYS A 25 -5.82 34.70 35.21
C LYS A 25 -4.47 33.99 35.15
N LYS A 26 -3.76 33.93 36.27
CA LYS A 26 -2.48 33.23 36.44
C LYS A 26 -2.63 31.73 36.22
N PRO A 27 -1.66 31.05 35.60
CA PRO A 27 -1.68 29.60 35.49
C PRO A 27 -1.34 28.94 36.82
N ASP A 28 -2.14 28.00 37.20
CA ASP A 28 -1.99 27.14 38.36
C ASP A 28 -1.00 25.98 37.99
N THR A 29 0.14 25.95 38.68
CA THR A 29 1.13 24.88 38.56
C THR A 29 0.65 23.66 39.36
N THR A 30 -0.23 22.86 38.82
CA THR A 30 -0.60 21.58 39.41
C THR A 30 0.26 20.46 38.84
N SER A 31 0.85 19.69 39.75
CA SER A 31 1.54 18.43 39.57
C SER A 31 0.97 17.59 38.41
N ILE A 32 1.85 16.98 37.63
CA ILE A 32 1.52 15.94 36.66
C ILE A 32 0.81 14.80 37.42
N LYS A 33 -0.51 14.84 37.47
CA LYS A 33 -1.28 13.66 37.73
C LYS A 33 -1.07 12.75 36.53
N ASP A 34 -0.60 11.54 36.78
CA ASP A 34 -0.63 10.47 35.79
C ASP A 34 -2.06 10.44 35.19
N ILE A 35 -2.18 10.93 33.94
CA ILE A 35 -3.42 10.80 33.20
C ILE A 35 -3.52 9.30 32.93
N GLU A 36 -4.47 8.62 33.60
CA GLU A 36 -4.77 7.22 33.35
C GLU A 36 -4.97 7.05 31.83
N GLU A 37 -4.05 6.33 31.19
CA GLU A 37 -4.11 6.09 29.74
C GLU A 37 -5.35 5.26 29.44
N VAL A 38 -6.36 5.91 28.89
CA VAL A 38 -7.63 5.29 28.50
C VAL A 38 -7.56 4.94 27.02
N VAL A 39 -7.69 3.66 26.73
CA VAL A 39 -7.69 3.13 25.36
C VAL A 39 -9.13 2.96 24.90
N VAL A 40 -9.43 3.39 23.67
CA VAL A 40 -10.70 3.09 23.04
C VAL A 40 -10.62 1.64 22.53
N VAL A 41 -11.41 0.79 23.12
CA VAL A 41 -11.68 -0.58 22.70
C VAL A 41 -13.12 -0.66 22.21
N ALA A 42 -13.49 -1.70 21.49
CA ALA A 42 -14.81 -1.88 20.93
C ALA A 42 -15.92 -1.44 21.89
N PHE A 43 -16.81 -0.59 21.41
CA PHE A 43 -18.02 -0.10 22.09
C PHE A 43 -17.80 0.59 23.46
N GLY A 44 -16.53 0.95 23.84
CA GLY A 44 -16.28 1.61 25.11
C GLY A 44 -14.84 2.10 25.28
N LYS A 45 -14.61 2.79 26.41
CA LYS A 45 -13.28 3.20 26.86
C LYS A 45 -12.88 2.31 28.04
N GLN A 46 -11.69 1.72 27.99
CA GLN A 46 -11.12 0.94 29.07
C GLN A 46 -9.80 1.53 29.56
N LYS A 47 -9.51 1.40 30.85
CA LYS A 47 -8.18 1.68 31.36
C LYS A 47 -7.21 0.68 30.75
N LYS A 48 -6.01 1.12 30.33
CA LYS A 48 -4.96 0.27 29.72
C LYS A 48 -4.64 -0.94 30.61
N GLU A 49 -4.64 -0.77 31.92
CA GLU A 49 -4.41 -1.85 32.88
C GLU A 49 -5.48 -2.97 32.86
N ALA A 50 -6.71 -2.63 32.50
CA ALA A 50 -7.81 -3.58 32.46
C ALA A 50 -7.91 -4.36 31.14
N ILE A 51 -7.11 -4.01 30.14
CA ILE A 51 -7.12 -4.67 28.84
C ILE A 51 -6.41 -6.03 28.98
N VAL A 52 -7.11 -7.11 28.66
CA VAL A 52 -6.58 -8.48 28.66
C VAL A 52 -5.95 -8.83 27.32
N GLY A 53 -6.52 -8.32 26.23
CA GLY A 53 -6.06 -8.58 24.86
C GLY A 53 -4.80 -7.79 24.44
N SER A 54 -4.29 -8.09 23.24
CA SER A 54 -3.17 -7.38 22.62
C SER A 54 -3.69 -6.19 21.83
N VAL A 55 -3.58 -5.00 22.40
CA VAL A 55 -3.98 -3.72 21.79
C VAL A 55 -2.77 -2.81 21.72
N ALA A 56 -2.53 -2.23 20.55
CA ALA A 56 -1.49 -1.21 20.38
C ALA A 56 -2.15 0.14 20.05
N THR A 57 -1.70 1.20 20.72
CA THR A 57 -2.19 2.56 20.47
C THR A 57 -1.08 3.40 19.87
N VAL A 58 -1.37 4.13 18.80
CA VAL A 58 -0.45 5.11 18.23
C VAL A 58 -0.54 6.40 19.04
N ASP A 59 0.60 6.85 19.54
CA ASP A 59 0.69 8.12 20.29
C ASP A 59 0.23 9.28 19.39
N LYS A 60 -0.64 10.13 19.92
CA LYS A 60 -1.13 11.35 19.25
C LYS A 60 0.00 12.19 18.68
N ARG A 61 1.13 12.32 19.40
CA ARG A 61 2.30 13.06 18.95
C ARG A 61 2.90 12.47 17.69
N ILE A 62 2.90 11.15 17.54
CA ILE A 62 3.38 10.48 16.32
C ILE A 62 2.44 10.81 15.16
N ILE A 63 1.12 10.79 15.39
CA ILE A 63 0.13 11.15 14.37
C ILE A 63 0.30 12.62 13.95
N GLU A 64 0.49 13.54 14.88
CA GLU A 64 0.62 14.97 14.59
C GLU A 64 1.95 15.36 13.95
N THR A 65 3.02 14.61 14.19
CA THR A 65 4.36 14.89 13.64
C THR A 65 4.64 14.19 12.32
N GLN A 66 3.94 13.11 11.99
CA GLN A 66 4.00 12.46 10.67
C GLN A 66 2.92 13.07 9.77
N GLN A 67 3.31 13.66 8.67
CA GLN A 67 2.37 14.20 7.68
C GLN A 67 2.18 13.20 6.52
N ALA A 68 1.93 11.93 6.86
CA ALA A 68 1.69 10.91 5.86
C ALA A 68 0.46 11.27 4.99
N THR A 69 0.51 10.96 3.71
CA THR A 69 -0.61 11.20 2.78
C THR A 69 -1.85 10.38 3.13
N SER A 70 -1.65 9.23 3.74
CA SER A 70 -2.70 8.36 4.26
C SER A 70 -2.51 8.17 5.76
N ILE A 71 -3.60 8.29 6.54
CA ILE A 71 -3.58 8.02 7.99
C ILE A 71 -3.04 6.62 8.32
N LEU A 72 -3.26 5.64 7.45
CA LEU A 72 -2.74 4.28 7.62
C LEU A 72 -1.22 4.21 7.43
N GLY A 73 -0.64 5.12 6.64
CA GLY A 73 0.81 5.25 6.50
C GLY A 73 1.52 5.60 7.81
N ALA A 74 0.81 6.27 8.74
CA ALA A 74 1.33 6.59 10.06
C ALA A 74 1.52 5.35 10.98
N LEU A 75 0.93 4.20 10.64
CA LEU A 75 1.14 2.93 11.34
C LEU A 75 2.48 2.28 11.01
N GLN A 76 3.11 2.66 9.89
CA GLN A 76 4.36 2.06 9.42
C GLN A 76 5.53 2.37 10.36
N GLY A 77 6.14 1.33 10.92
CA GLY A 77 7.24 1.48 11.88
C GLY A 77 6.82 2.00 13.26
N THR A 78 5.52 2.16 13.55
CA THR A 78 5.05 2.67 14.84
C THR A 78 4.32 1.62 15.68
N VAL A 79 3.82 0.56 15.07
CA VAL A 79 3.02 -0.48 15.73
C VAL A 79 3.60 -1.86 15.45
N THR A 80 3.87 -2.64 16.52
CA THR A 80 4.28 -4.04 16.41
C THR A 80 3.20 -4.92 15.79
N GLY A 81 3.61 -5.94 15.02
CA GLY A 81 2.70 -6.88 14.39
C GLY A 81 1.93 -6.34 13.19
N VAL A 82 2.11 -5.06 12.84
CA VAL A 82 1.49 -4.42 11.67
C VAL A 82 2.52 -4.30 10.56
N ASN A 83 2.19 -4.83 9.40
CA ASN A 83 2.96 -4.67 8.17
C ASN A 83 2.22 -3.72 7.24
N VAL A 84 2.79 -2.56 6.99
CA VAL A 84 2.24 -1.55 6.06
C VAL A 84 3.16 -1.49 4.85
N ILE A 85 2.62 -1.82 3.68
CA ILE A 85 3.33 -1.70 2.40
C ILE A 85 2.77 -0.46 1.71
N ALA A 86 3.60 0.53 1.55
CA ALA A 86 3.21 1.79 0.91
C ALA A 86 2.71 1.56 -0.52
N ALA A 87 1.82 2.44 -1.00
CA ALA A 87 1.22 2.31 -2.33
C ALA A 87 2.14 2.72 -3.49
N GLY A 88 3.34 3.22 -3.20
CA GLY A 88 4.29 3.77 -4.19
C GLY A 88 4.18 5.29 -4.29
N GLY A 89 4.69 5.85 -5.38
CA GLY A 89 4.76 7.30 -5.60
C GLY A 89 3.49 7.94 -6.16
N MET A 90 2.41 7.18 -6.32
CA MET A 90 1.14 7.71 -6.82
C MET A 90 0.34 8.35 -5.68
N PRO A 91 0.04 9.66 -5.76
CA PRO A 91 -0.73 10.34 -4.72
C PRO A 91 -2.18 9.84 -4.68
N GLY A 92 -2.74 9.67 -3.48
CA GLY A 92 -4.12 9.24 -3.29
C GLY A 92 -4.34 7.74 -3.26
N ASP A 93 -3.30 6.92 -3.47
CA ASP A 93 -3.39 5.46 -3.34
C ASP A 93 -3.31 5.02 -1.87
N ASN A 94 -4.00 3.92 -1.54
CA ASN A 94 -4.01 3.35 -0.21
C ASN A 94 -2.88 2.34 -0.02
N PRO A 95 -2.18 2.34 1.14
CA PRO A 95 -1.23 1.29 1.48
C PRO A 95 -1.96 -0.04 1.76
N SER A 96 -1.28 -1.15 1.51
CA SER A 96 -1.74 -2.48 1.95
C SER A 96 -1.32 -2.72 3.40
N ILE A 97 -2.25 -3.25 4.22
CA ILE A 97 -2.00 -3.48 5.65
C ILE A 97 -2.30 -4.93 6.00
N TYR A 98 -1.39 -5.53 6.74
CA TYR A 98 -1.52 -6.88 7.27
C TYR A 98 -1.21 -6.89 8.76
N ILE A 99 -2.09 -7.51 9.56
CA ILE A 99 -1.91 -7.62 11.01
C ILE A 99 -1.61 -9.09 11.35
N ARG A 100 -0.37 -9.35 11.85
CA ARG A 100 0.11 -10.70 12.18
C ARG A 100 -0.01 -11.67 11.00
N GLY A 101 0.39 -11.19 9.80
CA GLY A 101 0.44 -11.95 8.56
C GLY A 101 -0.86 -12.04 7.79
N VAL A 102 -0.80 -12.76 6.68
CA VAL A 102 -1.92 -13.04 5.79
C VAL A 102 -2.70 -14.23 6.34
N SER A 103 -4.01 -14.06 6.51
CA SER A 103 -4.89 -15.06 7.12
C SER A 103 -5.65 -15.91 6.12
N SER A 104 -5.72 -15.51 4.85
CA SER A 104 -6.41 -16.24 3.78
C SER A 104 -5.61 -16.22 2.48
N ILE A 105 -5.89 -17.16 1.59
CA ILE A 105 -5.32 -17.23 0.24
C ILE A 105 -6.18 -16.42 -0.74
N ASN A 106 -7.49 -16.60 -0.74
CA ASN A 106 -8.41 -16.01 -1.70
C ASN A 106 -9.45 -15.06 -1.06
N ALA A 107 -9.72 -15.19 0.26
CA ALA A 107 -10.61 -14.26 0.94
C ALA A 107 -9.91 -12.96 1.33
N SER A 108 -10.68 -11.97 1.77
CA SER A 108 -10.13 -10.68 2.22
C SER A 108 -9.11 -10.84 3.35
N THR A 109 -7.99 -10.14 3.23
CA THR A 109 -6.92 -10.09 4.25
C THR A 109 -6.76 -8.72 4.88
N GLN A 110 -7.58 -7.74 4.48
CA GLN A 110 -7.53 -6.38 4.99
C GLN A 110 -8.17 -6.28 6.38
N PRO A 111 -7.60 -5.50 7.31
CA PRO A 111 -8.21 -5.27 8.61
C PRO A 111 -9.51 -4.45 8.48
N LEU A 112 -10.42 -4.65 9.43
CA LEU A 112 -11.61 -3.83 9.55
C LEU A 112 -11.23 -2.43 10.06
N ILE A 113 -11.73 -1.40 9.41
CA ILE A 113 -11.56 0.00 9.84
C ILE A 113 -12.82 0.46 10.56
N ILE A 114 -12.65 1.00 11.76
CA ILE A 114 -13.71 1.58 12.58
C ILE A 114 -13.44 3.07 12.75
N VAL A 115 -14.40 3.92 12.44
CA VAL A 115 -14.33 5.36 12.66
C VAL A 115 -15.42 5.77 13.65
N ASP A 116 -15.02 6.35 14.78
CA ASP A 116 -15.91 6.80 15.85
C ASP A 116 -16.94 5.73 16.31
N GLY A 117 -16.51 4.46 16.32
CA GLY A 117 -17.28 3.32 16.77
C GLY A 117 -18.15 2.63 15.72
N SER A 118 -18.12 3.08 14.46
CA SER A 118 -18.85 2.43 13.35
C SER A 118 -17.91 1.96 12.26
N PRO A 119 -18.20 0.82 11.59
CA PRO A 119 -17.45 0.35 10.43
C PRO A 119 -17.43 1.40 9.32
N TYR A 120 -16.26 1.56 8.70
CA TYR A 120 -16.00 2.50 7.62
C TYR A 120 -15.49 1.75 6.38
N GLY A 121 -16.25 1.82 5.29
CA GLY A 121 -15.97 1.16 4.02
C GLY A 121 -15.55 2.10 2.89
N GLY A 122 -15.37 3.41 3.17
CA GLY A 122 -14.96 4.40 2.19
C GLY A 122 -13.46 4.45 1.95
N ASN A 123 -13.02 5.43 1.16
CA ASN A 123 -11.60 5.64 0.95
C ASN A 123 -10.96 6.24 2.20
N ILE A 124 -9.98 5.55 2.78
CA ILE A 124 -9.32 5.99 4.00
C ILE A 124 -8.58 7.34 3.84
N ASN A 125 -8.18 7.69 2.61
CA ASN A 125 -7.61 9.00 2.30
C ASN A 125 -8.64 10.14 2.39
N SER A 126 -9.94 9.85 2.59
CA SER A 126 -10.96 10.83 2.92
C SER A 126 -10.86 11.36 4.35
N ILE A 127 -10.04 10.74 5.21
CA ILE A 127 -9.86 11.13 6.62
C ILE A 127 -8.52 11.84 6.77
N PRO A 128 -8.51 13.19 6.97
CA PRO A 128 -7.29 13.94 7.22
C PRO A 128 -6.65 13.54 8.55
N GLN A 129 -5.33 13.42 8.55
CA GLN A 129 -4.58 12.97 9.71
C GLN A 129 -4.72 13.89 10.92
N ASP A 130 -4.79 15.20 10.69
CA ASP A 130 -4.94 16.21 11.76
C ASP A 130 -6.31 16.22 12.43
N GLN A 131 -7.33 15.59 11.83
CA GLN A 131 -8.66 15.42 12.43
C GLN A 131 -8.75 14.17 13.31
N VAL A 132 -7.66 13.36 13.38
CA VAL A 132 -7.62 12.16 14.21
C VAL A 132 -7.04 12.46 15.58
N GLU A 133 -7.72 12.00 16.63
CA GLU A 133 -7.27 12.10 18.02
C GLU A 133 -6.38 10.91 18.42
N SER A 134 -6.77 9.69 18.02
CA SER A 134 -6.00 8.48 18.30
C SER A 134 -6.32 7.35 17.32
N MET A 135 -5.38 6.43 17.18
CA MET A 135 -5.57 5.16 16.49
C MET A 135 -5.22 4.01 17.43
N SER A 136 -6.06 2.98 17.45
CA SER A 136 -5.81 1.74 18.18
C SER A 136 -5.88 0.56 17.23
N VAL A 137 -4.94 -0.38 17.34
CA VAL A 137 -4.90 -1.60 16.55
C VAL A 137 -5.16 -2.80 17.45
N LEU A 138 -6.25 -3.50 17.20
CA LEU A 138 -6.63 -4.73 17.90
C LEU A 138 -6.06 -5.91 17.12
N LYS A 139 -5.23 -6.74 17.77
CA LYS A 139 -4.42 -7.75 17.09
C LYS A 139 -4.77 -9.19 17.45
N ASP A 140 -5.51 -9.43 18.53
CA ASP A 140 -5.86 -10.76 19.00
C ASP A 140 -7.37 -11.00 19.07
N ALA A 141 -7.78 -12.26 19.24
CA ALA A 141 -9.18 -12.66 19.21
C ALA A 141 -9.98 -12.03 20.37
N SER A 142 -9.42 -11.87 21.58
CA SER A 142 -10.13 -11.28 22.72
C SER A 142 -10.53 -9.82 22.42
N ALA A 143 -9.63 -9.03 21.82
CA ALA A 143 -9.89 -7.65 21.46
C ALA A 143 -10.79 -7.52 20.22
N THR A 144 -10.67 -8.43 19.24
CA THR A 144 -11.37 -8.32 17.94
C THR A 144 -12.70 -9.06 17.89
N ALA A 145 -12.97 -10.00 18.81
CA ALA A 145 -14.23 -10.78 18.86
C ALA A 145 -15.48 -9.87 18.96
N LEU A 146 -15.33 -8.70 19.53
CA LEU A 146 -16.41 -7.70 19.64
C LEU A 146 -16.88 -7.19 18.28
N TYR A 147 -16.03 -7.26 17.24
CA TYR A 147 -16.35 -6.88 15.85
C TYR A 147 -16.71 -8.07 14.95
N GLY A 148 -16.77 -9.26 15.55
CA GLY A 148 -17.27 -10.50 14.91
C GLY A 148 -16.45 -10.96 13.75
N SER A 149 -17.15 -11.51 12.78
CA SER A 149 -16.58 -12.09 11.57
C SER A 149 -15.72 -11.13 10.73
N ARG A 150 -15.91 -9.83 10.85
CA ARG A 150 -15.09 -8.84 10.16
C ARG A 150 -13.76 -8.54 10.88
N GLY A 151 -13.62 -9.02 12.14
CA GLY A 151 -12.42 -8.80 12.96
C GLY A 151 -11.29 -9.82 12.78
N ALA A 152 -11.45 -10.86 11.96
CA ALA A 152 -10.47 -11.95 11.81
C ALA A 152 -9.09 -11.50 11.31
N ASN A 153 -9.03 -10.43 10.50
CA ASN A 153 -7.80 -9.83 10.00
C ASN A 153 -7.22 -8.73 10.90
N GLY A 154 -7.82 -8.55 12.10
CA GLY A 154 -7.54 -7.44 12.99
C GLY A 154 -8.45 -6.24 12.75
N VAL A 155 -8.42 -5.29 13.68
CA VAL A 155 -9.26 -4.09 13.62
C VAL A 155 -8.41 -2.84 13.88
N ILE A 156 -8.60 -1.81 13.06
CA ILE A 156 -8.00 -0.49 13.24
C ILE A 156 -9.12 0.46 13.65
N ILE A 157 -9.04 0.99 14.87
CA ILE A 157 -9.99 1.96 15.41
C ILE A 157 -9.40 3.35 15.26
N ILE A 158 -10.09 4.22 14.56
CA ILE A 158 -9.77 5.64 14.39
C ILE A 158 -10.77 6.44 15.19
N THR A 159 -10.28 7.21 16.16
CA THR A 159 -11.09 8.15 16.93
C THR A 159 -10.78 9.56 16.43
N THR A 160 -11.80 10.30 16.03
CA THR A 160 -11.63 11.67 15.52
C THR A 160 -11.69 12.69 16.64
N LYS A 161 -11.11 13.87 16.41
CA LYS A 161 -11.05 14.96 17.39
C LYS A 161 -12.44 15.44 17.78
N LYS A 162 -12.60 15.76 19.06
CA LYS A 162 -13.83 16.31 19.67
C LYS A 162 -13.51 17.59 20.43
N GLY A 163 -14.51 18.39 20.72
CA GLY A 163 -14.39 19.51 21.63
C GLY A 163 -14.25 19.07 23.10
N ARG A 164 -14.00 20.02 23.99
CA ARG A 164 -13.95 19.79 25.45
C ARG A 164 -14.96 20.67 26.14
N LEU A 165 -15.60 20.14 27.17
CA LEU A 165 -16.57 20.90 28.00
C LEU A 165 -15.88 22.10 28.67
N ASN A 166 -16.60 23.19 28.80
CA ASN A 166 -16.17 24.44 29.46
C ASN A 166 -14.85 25.01 28.85
N VAL A 167 -14.63 24.81 27.55
CA VAL A 167 -13.47 25.35 26.83
C VAL A 167 -13.96 26.37 25.80
N LYS A 168 -13.42 27.60 25.84
CA LYS A 168 -13.66 28.63 24.82
C LYS A 168 -13.33 28.11 23.43
N PRO A 169 -13.96 28.61 22.36
CA PRO A 169 -13.60 28.26 21.00
C PRO A 169 -12.12 28.50 20.72
N LYS A 170 -11.46 27.48 20.17
CA LYS A 170 -10.07 27.55 19.67
C LYS A 170 -10.10 27.35 18.17
N VAL A 171 -9.47 28.25 17.44
CA VAL A 171 -9.30 28.15 16.00
C VAL A 171 -7.83 27.83 15.70
N ASN A 172 -7.56 26.76 14.96
CA ASN A 172 -6.21 26.40 14.53
C ASN A 172 -6.16 26.37 13.00
N VAL A 173 -5.22 27.11 12.43
CA VAL A 173 -4.90 27.10 10.99
C VAL A 173 -3.52 26.47 10.82
N THR A 174 -3.42 25.46 9.96
CA THR A 174 -2.13 24.83 9.60
C THR A 174 -1.97 24.87 8.09
N SER A 175 -0.79 25.27 7.62
CA SER A 175 -0.42 25.28 6.20
C SER A 175 0.92 24.57 6.03
N LEU A 176 1.01 23.70 5.02
CA LEU A 176 2.18 22.93 4.69
C LEU A 176 2.45 23.01 3.19
N ILE A 177 3.67 23.34 2.82
CA ILE A 177 4.14 23.36 1.42
C ILE A 177 5.41 22.54 1.32
N GLY A 178 5.48 21.62 0.36
CA GLY A 178 6.61 20.73 0.20
C GLY A 178 6.90 20.37 -1.26
N VAL A 179 8.06 19.76 -1.46
CA VAL A 179 8.53 19.26 -2.75
C VAL A 179 8.86 17.78 -2.61
N SER A 180 8.39 16.99 -3.55
CA SER A 180 8.57 15.53 -3.57
C SER A 180 9.43 15.09 -4.75
N SER A 181 10.22 14.03 -4.55
CA SER A 181 11.00 13.32 -5.56
C SER A 181 10.97 11.82 -5.25
N SER A 182 11.52 10.97 -6.13
CA SER A 182 11.67 9.53 -5.82
C SER A 182 12.56 9.30 -4.59
N ALA A 183 12.13 8.42 -3.68
CA ALA A 183 12.87 8.14 -2.43
C ALA A 183 14.17 7.35 -2.66
N VAL A 184 14.24 6.59 -3.74
CA VAL A 184 15.39 5.80 -4.16
C VAL A 184 15.67 6.02 -5.64
N LYS A 185 16.90 5.71 -6.07
CA LYS A 185 17.30 5.81 -7.47
C LYS A 185 16.84 4.60 -8.28
N PHE A 186 16.64 4.80 -9.57
CA PHE A 186 16.43 3.75 -10.55
C PHE A 186 17.73 2.96 -10.83
N HIS A 187 17.62 1.80 -11.49
CA HIS A 187 18.79 1.12 -12.06
C HIS A 187 19.48 2.00 -13.09
N GLU A 188 20.80 2.02 -13.06
CA GLU A 188 21.58 2.71 -14.07
C GLU A 188 21.52 1.93 -15.39
N VAL A 189 21.22 2.63 -16.47
CA VAL A 189 21.06 2.08 -17.82
C VAL A 189 22.10 2.63 -18.78
N LEU A 190 22.32 1.89 -19.88
CA LEU A 190 23.25 2.33 -20.91
C LEU A 190 22.77 3.63 -21.58
N LYS A 191 23.72 4.53 -21.83
CA LYS A 191 23.52 5.68 -22.73
C LYS A 191 23.55 5.24 -24.19
N ALA A 192 23.04 6.11 -25.08
CA ALA A 192 22.92 5.79 -26.50
C ALA A 192 24.22 5.30 -27.14
N GLU A 193 25.36 5.91 -26.86
CA GLU A 193 26.66 5.52 -27.44
C GLU A 193 27.08 4.10 -27.04
N ASP A 194 27.05 3.82 -25.69
CA ASP A 194 27.37 2.48 -25.18
C ASP A 194 26.36 1.45 -25.67
N PHE A 195 25.07 1.83 -25.70
CA PHE A 195 24.03 0.95 -26.21
C PHE A 195 24.31 0.52 -27.67
N MET A 196 24.71 1.42 -28.53
CA MET A 196 25.07 1.12 -29.91
C MET A 196 26.28 0.19 -30.00
N LYS A 197 27.35 0.46 -29.24
CA LYS A 197 28.57 -0.38 -29.21
C LYS A 197 28.26 -1.81 -28.76
N TYR A 198 27.54 -1.98 -27.66
CA TYR A 198 27.20 -3.31 -27.12
C TYR A 198 26.14 -4.03 -27.96
N THR A 199 25.26 -3.29 -28.65
CA THR A 199 24.33 -3.88 -29.63
C THR A 199 25.10 -4.47 -30.82
N TRP A 200 26.07 -3.71 -31.38
CA TRP A 200 26.95 -4.20 -32.44
C TRP A 200 27.67 -5.48 -31.99
N GLN A 201 28.25 -5.47 -30.79
CA GLN A 201 28.89 -6.65 -30.20
C GLN A 201 27.94 -7.85 -30.09
N ALA A 202 26.72 -7.63 -29.66
CA ALA A 202 25.70 -8.69 -29.50
C ALA A 202 25.29 -9.27 -30.88
N ILE A 203 25.17 -8.43 -31.93
CA ILE A 203 24.88 -8.88 -33.28
C ILE A 203 26.05 -9.72 -33.79
N ARG A 204 27.30 -9.22 -33.67
CA ARG A 204 28.52 -9.94 -34.07
C ARG A 204 28.61 -11.29 -33.36
N ASN A 205 28.45 -11.34 -32.07
CA ASN A 205 28.50 -12.56 -31.27
C ASN A 205 27.41 -13.58 -31.70
N ALA A 206 26.20 -13.12 -32.00
CA ALA A 206 25.16 -13.99 -32.55
C ALA A 206 25.55 -14.64 -33.86
N ARG A 207 26.23 -13.91 -34.75
CA ARG A 207 26.70 -14.44 -36.04
C ARG A 207 27.80 -15.48 -35.88
N ILE A 208 28.71 -15.29 -34.94
CA ILE A 208 29.77 -16.27 -34.63
C ILE A 208 29.12 -17.53 -34.00
N VAL A 209 28.32 -17.38 -32.96
CA VAL A 209 27.82 -18.50 -32.13
C VAL A 209 26.72 -19.27 -32.86
N SER A 210 25.72 -18.58 -33.44
CA SER A 210 24.53 -19.21 -34.01
C SER A 210 24.70 -19.58 -35.51
N ASN A 211 25.55 -18.85 -36.26
CA ASN A 211 25.70 -19.03 -37.70
C ASN A 211 27.08 -19.55 -38.08
N GLY A 212 28.04 -19.69 -37.16
CA GLY A 212 29.38 -20.19 -37.41
C GLY A 212 30.24 -19.30 -38.32
N GLN A 213 29.94 -17.98 -38.39
CA GLN A 213 30.70 -17.04 -39.22
C GLN A 213 32.07 -16.75 -38.60
N THR A 214 33.05 -16.42 -39.46
CA THR A 214 34.34 -15.90 -39.01
C THR A 214 34.16 -14.57 -38.28
N PRO A 215 35.04 -14.20 -37.31
CA PRO A 215 34.97 -12.95 -36.58
C PRO A 215 34.87 -11.71 -37.51
N ASP A 216 35.63 -11.67 -38.63
CA ASP A 216 35.63 -10.53 -39.56
C ASP A 216 34.31 -10.45 -40.35
N ALA A 217 33.80 -11.55 -40.88
CA ALA A 217 32.53 -11.59 -41.59
C ALA A 217 31.35 -11.21 -40.65
N ALA A 218 31.41 -11.64 -39.39
CA ALA A 218 30.42 -11.29 -38.37
C ALA A 218 30.50 -9.79 -37.98
N ALA A 219 31.70 -9.21 -37.95
CA ALA A 219 31.92 -7.79 -37.69
C ALA A 219 31.33 -6.92 -38.81
N GLN A 220 31.67 -7.20 -40.06
CA GLN A 220 31.11 -6.52 -41.23
C GLN A 220 29.59 -6.62 -41.29
N TYR A 221 29.05 -7.83 -40.97
CA TYR A 221 27.59 -7.97 -40.87
C TYR A 221 26.98 -7.07 -39.79
N ALA A 222 27.58 -7.00 -38.61
CA ALA A 222 27.10 -6.17 -37.53
C ALA A 222 27.11 -4.67 -37.91
N THR A 223 28.21 -4.18 -38.47
CA THR A 223 28.37 -2.80 -38.98
C THR A 223 27.29 -2.45 -40.01
N ASN A 224 27.04 -3.32 -40.97
CA ASN A 224 26.10 -3.06 -42.06
C ASN A 224 24.62 -3.20 -41.65
N ASN A 225 24.33 -3.91 -40.56
CA ASN A 225 22.96 -4.25 -40.18
C ASN A 225 22.47 -3.65 -38.87
N ILE A 226 23.32 -2.99 -38.07
CA ILE A 226 22.90 -2.46 -36.74
C ILE A 226 21.73 -1.49 -36.85
N ILE A 227 21.75 -0.56 -37.83
CA ILE A 227 20.70 0.42 -38.01
C ILE A 227 19.38 -0.25 -38.44
N ASN A 228 19.45 -1.22 -39.40
CA ASN A 228 18.26 -1.98 -39.80
C ASN A 228 17.68 -2.79 -38.65
N THR A 229 18.53 -3.35 -37.77
CA THR A 229 18.13 -4.13 -36.61
C THR A 229 17.44 -3.25 -35.57
N LEU A 230 17.91 -2.02 -35.34
CA LEU A 230 17.39 -1.10 -34.37
C LEU A 230 16.27 -0.19 -34.91
N GLY A 231 16.18 -0.06 -36.26
CA GLY A 231 15.23 0.81 -36.95
C GLY A 231 15.52 2.30 -36.81
N TYR A 232 16.48 2.72 -35.98
CA TYR A 232 16.81 4.12 -35.69
C TYR A 232 18.31 4.36 -35.67
N ASN A 233 18.74 5.52 -36.19
CA ASN A 233 20.12 5.98 -36.16
C ASN A 233 20.19 7.30 -35.35
N PRO A 234 20.78 7.31 -34.15
CA PRO A 234 20.93 8.53 -33.35
C PRO A 234 22.14 9.39 -33.82
N TYR A 235 22.85 9.02 -34.86
CA TYR A 235 24.03 9.74 -35.37
C TYR A 235 23.75 10.44 -36.71
N ASN A 236 24.65 11.37 -37.07
CA ASN A 236 24.60 12.13 -38.31
C ASN A 236 25.21 11.40 -39.51
N VAL A 237 25.68 10.16 -39.35
CA VAL A 237 26.30 9.32 -40.41
C VAL A 237 25.54 8.01 -40.58
N VAL A 238 25.58 7.42 -41.77
CA VAL A 238 24.81 6.19 -42.10
C VAL A 238 25.30 4.99 -41.29
N ASN A 239 26.61 4.76 -41.23
CA ASN A 239 27.25 3.69 -40.48
C ASN A 239 28.05 4.30 -39.32
N PRO A 240 27.45 4.43 -38.11
CA PRO A 240 28.11 5.10 -37.00
C PRO A 240 29.13 4.21 -36.26
N ILE A 241 29.12 2.91 -36.48
CA ILE A 241 30.03 1.93 -35.82
C ILE A 241 30.87 1.26 -36.88
N ASP A 242 32.19 1.18 -36.67
CA ASP A 242 33.15 0.51 -37.55
C ASP A 242 33.19 -1.03 -37.33
N ASP A 243 34.03 -1.75 -38.10
CA ASP A 243 34.17 -3.19 -37.98
C ASP A 243 34.93 -3.64 -36.71
N GLU A 244 35.54 -2.73 -35.98
CA GLU A 244 36.14 -2.94 -34.65
C GLU A 244 35.15 -2.69 -33.51
N GLY A 245 33.94 -2.18 -33.80
CA GLY A 245 32.89 -1.87 -32.82
C GLY A 245 33.02 -0.50 -32.15
N ASN A 246 33.83 0.38 -32.71
CA ASN A 246 34.00 1.75 -32.23
C ASN A 246 33.11 2.73 -33.00
N VAL A 247 32.78 3.84 -32.36
CA VAL A 247 32.11 4.95 -33.04
C VAL A 247 33.10 5.60 -34.02
N VAL A 248 32.73 5.75 -35.30
CA VAL A 248 33.59 6.36 -36.32
C VAL A 248 33.86 7.84 -35.98
N ALA A 249 35.07 8.33 -36.31
CA ALA A 249 35.56 9.64 -35.85
C ALA A 249 34.70 10.84 -36.29
N ASN A 250 33.97 10.75 -37.39
CA ASN A 250 33.11 11.79 -37.92
C ASN A 250 31.64 11.66 -37.46
N ALA A 251 31.29 10.62 -36.69
CA ALA A 251 29.95 10.44 -36.14
C ALA A 251 29.72 11.39 -34.97
N LYS A 252 28.64 12.14 -35.06
CA LYS A 252 28.15 13.04 -34.01
C LYS A 252 26.80 12.53 -33.53
N LEU A 253 26.67 12.28 -32.20
CA LEU A 253 25.43 11.90 -31.58
C LEU A 253 24.46 13.09 -31.64
N LEU A 254 23.28 12.89 -32.23
CA LEU A 254 22.23 13.91 -32.39
C LEU A 254 21.26 13.94 -31.20
N TRP A 255 21.02 12.83 -30.53
CA TRP A 255 20.22 12.71 -29.31
C TRP A 255 20.62 11.52 -28.47
N ASP A 256 20.40 11.62 -27.17
CA ASP A 256 20.48 10.57 -26.15
C ASP A 256 19.35 10.80 -25.16
N THR A 257 18.28 10.03 -25.27
CA THR A 257 17.06 10.23 -24.48
C THR A 257 17.21 9.63 -23.09
N ASP A 258 17.12 10.46 -22.08
CA ASP A 258 16.99 10.04 -20.68
C ASP A 258 15.49 9.88 -20.33
N TRP A 259 14.97 8.65 -20.49
CA TRP A 259 13.57 8.36 -20.26
C TRP A 259 13.16 8.55 -18.80
N GLU A 260 14.05 8.37 -17.82
CA GLU A 260 13.77 8.70 -16.43
C GLU A 260 13.46 10.20 -16.29
N ARG A 261 14.33 11.08 -16.78
CA ARG A 261 14.13 12.53 -16.73
C ARG A 261 12.90 12.98 -17.49
N GLU A 262 12.57 12.32 -18.60
CA GLU A 262 11.41 12.68 -19.41
C GLU A 262 10.07 12.29 -18.76
N LEU A 263 10.02 11.21 -17.97
CA LEU A 263 8.78 10.67 -17.43
C LEU A 263 8.60 10.95 -15.94
N ILE A 264 9.70 11.08 -15.19
CA ILE A 264 9.66 11.21 -13.73
C ILE A 264 9.72 12.69 -13.33
N ASN A 265 8.89 13.05 -12.36
CA ASN A 265 8.84 14.38 -11.76
C ASN A 265 9.60 14.38 -10.44
N ASN A 266 10.81 14.95 -10.43
CA ASN A 266 11.65 15.02 -9.24
C ASN A 266 11.48 16.35 -8.44
N SER A 267 10.47 17.15 -8.77
CA SER A 267 10.10 18.40 -8.08
C SER A 267 8.58 18.55 -7.96
N ALA A 268 7.91 17.46 -7.58
CA ALA A 268 6.46 17.40 -7.43
C ALA A 268 5.99 18.23 -6.22
N LEU A 269 5.13 19.20 -6.46
CA LEU A 269 4.61 20.10 -5.42
C LEU A 269 3.58 19.37 -4.55
N LYS A 270 3.63 19.64 -3.23
CA LYS A 270 2.60 19.28 -2.25
C LYS A 270 2.16 20.54 -1.49
N GLN A 271 0.85 20.76 -1.40
CA GLN A 271 0.25 21.83 -0.60
C GLN A 271 -0.87 21.25 0.26
N GLU A 272 -0.92 21.62 1.52
CA GLU A 272 -1.98 21.19 2.43
C GLU A 272 -2.35 22.33 3.39
N HIS A 273 -3.63 22.66 3.45
CA HIS A 273 -4.18 23.73 4.27
C HIS A 273 -5.32 23.18 5.11
N ARG A 274 -5.33 23.48 6.40
CA ARG A 274 -6.27 22.92 7.37
C ARG A 274 -6.78 24.02 8.31
N LEU A 275 -8.08 23.98 8.58
CA LEU A 275 -8.76 24.83 9.55
C LEU A 275 -9.51 23.94 10.54
N ASN A 276 -9.23 24.08 11.84
CA ASN A 276 -9.90 23.34 12.88
C ASN A 276 -10.45 24.30 13.94
N ILE A 277 -11.72 24.14 14.29
CA ILE A 277 -12.40 24.90 15.34
C ILE A 277 -12.92 23.92 16.38
N SER A 278 -12.60 24.11 17.63
CA SER A 278 -13.06 23.25 18.72
C SER A 278 -13.40 24.03 19.97
N GLY A 279 -14.43 23.60 20.68
CA GLY A 279 -14.86 24.25 21.93
C GLY A 279 -15.97 23.47 22.63
N GLY A 280 -16.56 24.06 23.66
CA GLY A 280 -17.72 23.49 24.31
C GLY A 280 -18.22 24.32 25.47
N SER A 281 -19.54 24.22 25.68
CA SER A 281 -20.26 24.72 26.87
C SER A 281 -20.22 23.68 28.00
N GLU A 282 -21.02 23.85 29.03
CA GLU A 282 -21.18 22.90 30.12
C GLU A 282 -21.72 21.54 29.65
N ASN A 283 -22.59 21.53 28.65
CA ASN A 283 -23.30 20.33 28.23
C ASN A 283 -22.96 19.87 26.81
N THR A 284 -22.43 20.75 25.96
CA THR A 284 -22.20 20.44 24.54
C THR A 284 -20.77 20.72 24.15
N THR A 285 -20.16 19.77 23.45
CA THR A 285 -18.82 19.92 22.83
C THR A 285 -18.95 19.87 21.33
N TYR A 286 -18.10 20.61 20.62
CA TYR A 286 -18.06 20.60 19.17
C TYR A 286 -16.64 20.66 18.63
N PHE A 287 -16.44 20.03 17.46
CA PHE A 287 -15.26 20.13 16.61
C PHE A 287 -15.73 20.31 15.16
N ILE A 288 -15.15 21.26 14.47
CA ILE A 288 -15.37 21.51 13.03
C ILE A 288 -14.00 21.56 12.37
N GLY A 289 -13.79 20.79 11.33
CA GLY A 289 -12.56 20.75 10.55
C GLY A 289 -12.84 20.94 9.06
N ALA A 290 -11.97 21.67 8.38
CA ALA A 290 -11.93 21.76 6.93
C ALA A 290 -10.49 21.60 6.45
N ASP A 291 -10.27 20.87 5.36
CA ASP A 291 -8.96 20.65 4.78
C ASP A 291 -8.97 20.74 3.25
N TYR A 292 -7.87 21.19 2.71
CA TYR A 292 -7.55 21.15 1.29
C TYR A 292 -6.15 20.57 1.10
N LEU A 293 -6.04 19.53 0.27
CA LEU A 293 -4.78 18.91 -0.14
C LEU A 293 -4.67 18.94 -1.65
N ASP A 294 -3.52 19.40 -2.16
CA ASP A 294 -3.12 19.28 -3.56
C ASP A 294 -1.71 18.70 -3.63
N MET A 295 -1.56 17.56 -4.28
CA MET A 295 -0.31 16.81 -4.31
C MET A 295 -0.04 16.23 -5.70
N TYR A 296 1.11 16.55 -6.25
CA TYR A 296 1.65 15.93 -7.47
C TYR A 296 2.49 14.69 -7.09
N GLY A 297 2.48 13.68 -7.95
CA GLY A 297 3.30 12.47 -7.79
C GLY A 297 4.61 12.53 -8.57
N ASN A 298 5.40 11.45 -8.45
CA ASN A 298 6.67 11.33 -9.16
C ASN A 298 6.53 10.96 -10.66
N ILE A 299 5.37 10.50 -11.12
CA ILE A 299 5.09 10.38 -12.55
C ILE A 299 4.50 11.72 -13.03
N LYS A 300 5.02 12.28 -14.14
CA LYS A 300 4.47 13.51 -14.72
C LYS A 300 2.96 13.35 -14.95
N THR A 301 2.19 14.41 -14.78
CA THR A 301 0.71 14.49 -14.84
C THR A 301 -0.05 13.81 -13.70
N SER A 302 0.59 12.98 -12.87
CA SER A 302 -0.09 12.42 -11.68
C SER A 302 -0.39 13.50 -10.66
N ARG A 303 -1.61 13.54 -10.15
CA ARG A 303 -2.08 14.55 -9.18
C ARG A 303 -3.24 14.01 -8.37
N PHE A 304 -3.30 14.38 -7.10
CA PHE A 304 -4.41 14.13 -6.20
C PHE A 304 -4.81 15.42 -5.50
N GLU A 305 -6.09 15.74 -5.59
CA GLU A 305 -6.72 16.86 -4.89
C GLU A 305 -7.79 16.34 -3.95
N ARG A 306 -7.90 16.92 -2.75
CA ARG A 306 -8.97 16.62 -1.79
C ARG A 306 -9.45 17.90 -1.12
N LEU A 307 -10.77 18.01 -1.01
CA LEU A 307 -11.46 18.95 -0.13
C LEU A 307 -12.24 18.14 0.89
N GLY A 308 -12.00 18.37 2.17
CA GLY A 308 -12.65 17.66 3.26
C GLY A 308 -13.36 18.60 4.24
N PHE A 309 -14.44 18.10 4.83
CA PHE A 309 -15.17 18.75 5.89
C PHE A 309 -15.58 17.73 6.94
N ARG A 310 -15.50 18.11 8.24
CA ARG A 310 -15.95 17.30 9.37
C ARG A 310 -16.60 18.15 10.44
N ALA A 311 -17.67 17.62 11.01
CA ALA A 311 -18.30 18.20 12.19
C ALA A 311 -18.66 17.10 13.20
N ASN A 312 -18.20 17.25 14.44
CA ASN A 312 -18.49 16.36 15.56
C ASN A 312 -19.14 17.16 16.68
N VAL A 313 -20.30 16.72 17.14
CA VAL A 313 -21.03 17.34 18.24
C VAL A 313 -21.47 16.27 19.22
N ASP A 314 -21.15 16.45 20.49
CA ASP A 314 -21.64 15.60 21.59
C ASP A 314 -22.37 16.49 22.62
N SER A 315 -23.57 16.11 23.01
CA SER A 315 -24.39 16.90 23.99
C SER A 315 -24.98 15.99 25.07
N LYS A 316 -24.85 16.43 26.31
CA LYS A 316 -25.65 15.94 27.44
C LYS A 316 -26.98 16.71 27.46
N VAL A 317 -28.02 16.09 26.87
CA VAL A 317 -29.36 16.72 26.80
C VAL A 317 -29.91 16.92 28.23
N ASN A 318 -29.69 15.92 29.08
CA ASN A 318 -30.02 15.95 30.51
C ASN A 318 -29.15 14.89 31.25
N THR A 319 -29.48 14.58 32.51
CA THR A 319 -28.72 13.66 33.37
C THR A 319 -28.73 12.20 32.87
N TRP A 320 -29.81 11.81 32.20
CA TRP A 320 -29.99 10.43 31.71
C TRP A 320 -29.82 10.25 30.21
N LEU A 321 -29.81 11.33 29.40
CA LEU A 321 -29.69 11.25 27.92
C LEU A 321 -28.48 12.02 27.42
N LYS A 322 -27.61 11.31 26.71
CA LYS A 322 -26.51 11.85 25.90
C LYS A 322 -26.72 11.51 24.43
N VAL A 323 -26.52 12.50 23.56
CA VAL A 323 -26.58 12.32 22.09
C VAL A 323 -25.27 12.79 21.46
N GLY A 324 -24.92 12.21 20.33
CA GLY A 324 -23.78 12.65 19.54
C GLY A 324 -24.02 12.46 18.05
N LEU A 325 -23.42 13.35 17.27
CA LEU A 325 -23.42 13.30 15.81
C LEU A 325 -22.01 13.58 15.30
N ASN A 326 -21.47 12.66 14.50
CA ASN A 326 -20.23 12.83 13.78
C ASN A 326 -20.53 12.76 12.28
N THR A 327 -20.18 13.78 11.54
CA THR A 327 -20.39 13.80 10.07
C THR A 327 -19.11 14.22 9.37
N SER A 328 -18.84 13.59 8.24
CA SER A 328 -17.76 14.00 7.33
C SER A 328 -18.21 13.92 5.89
N PHE A 329 -17.68 14.86 5.11
CA PHE A 329 -17.78 14.91 3.66
C PHE A 329 -16.39 15.07 3.07
N SER A 330 -16.06 14.32 2.01
CA SER A 330 -14.82 14.46 1.26
C SER A 330 -15.09 14.36 -0.24
N ALA A 331 -14.57 15.33 -0.98
CA ALA A 331 -14.53 15.30 -2.44
C ALA A 331 -13.06 15.22 -2.87
N SER A 332 -12.70 14.23 -3.67
CA SER A 332 -11.35 14.11 -4.19
C SER A 332 -11.32 13.81 -5.68
N SER A 333 -10.29 14.30 -6.36
CA SER A 333 -10.00 14.05 -7.75
C SER A 333 -8.56 13.57 -7.91
N GLN A 334 -8.36 12.52 -8.69
CA GLN A 334 -7.05 11.92 -8.93
C GLN A 334 -6.82 11.77 -10.43
N ASN A 335 -5.77 12.42 -10.96
CA ASN A 335 -5.23 12.09 -12.26
C ASN A 335 -4.32 10.88 -12.07
N TYR A 336 -4.67 9.78 -12.75
CA TYR A 336 -4.05 8.48 -12.52
C TYR A 336 -3.40 7.92 -13.79
N PRO A 337 -2.22 8.41 -14.21
CA PRO A 337 -1.47 7.73 -15.25
C PRO A 337 -1.10 6.32 -14.76
N MET A 338 -0.99 5.37 -15.68
CA MET A 338 -0.62 4.00 -15.34
C MET A 338 0.74 3.97 -14.62
N GLN A 339 0.84 3.27 -13.48
CA GLN A 339 2.03 3.34 -12.63
C GLN A 339 2.75 2.00 -12.42
N SER A 340 2.18 0.90 -12.90
CA SER A 340 2.72 -0.45 -12.67
C SER A 340 2.25 -1.42 -13.73
N GLY A 341 2.83 -2.63 -13.72
CA GLY A 341 2.49 -3.69 -14.65
C GLY A 341 3.29 -3.64 -15.95
N SER A 342 2.93 -4.50 -16.88
CA SER A 342 3.59 -4.68 -18.18
C SER A 342 2.92 -3.92 -19.33
N ALA A 343 2.02 -2.98 -19.02
CA ALA A 343 1.32 -2.25 -20.05
C ALA A 343 2.26 -1.31 -20.82
N PHE A 344 2.08 -1.21 -22.13
CA PHE A 344 2.90 -0.37 -23.01
C PHE A 344 3.01 1.09 -22.58
N GLN A 345 2.02 1.61 -21.89
CA GLN A 345 1.96 3.00 -21.46
C GLN A 345 2.46 3.23 -20.03
N SER A 346 2.97 2.19 -19.32
CA SER A 346 3.53 2.37 -17.97
C SER A 346 4.84 3.16 -18.03
N PRO A 347 4.94 4.36 -17.44
CA PRO A 347 6.15 5.18 -17.47
C PRO A 347 7.36 4.48 -16.83
N ILE A 348 7.14 3.72 -15.76
CA ILE A 348 8.23 2.99 -15.09
C ILE A 348 8.76 1.88 -15.98
N GLN A 349 7.89 1.16 -16.68
CA GLN A 349 8.33 0.15 -17.62
C GLN A 349 9.11 0.75 -18.79
N TRP A 350 8.72 1.92 -19.29
CA TRP A 350 9.43 2.62 -20.34
C TRP A 350 10.88 2.95 -19.96
N VAL A 351 11.10 3.44 -18.73
CA VAL A 351 12.45 3.71 -18.20
C VAL A 351 13.35 2.48 -18.30
N TYR A 352 12.79 1.27 -18.08
CA TYR A 352 13.54 0.01 -18.10
C TYR A 352 13.51 -0.75 -19.43
N THR A 353 12.67 -0.34 -20.38
CA THR A 353 12.49 -1.09 -21.61
C THR A 353 13.09 -0.37 -22.81
N LEU A 354 12.96 0.95 -22.91
CA LEU A 354 13.31 1.67 -24.11
C LEU A 354 14.68 2.35 -24.00
N SER A 355 15.58 2.03 -24.95
CA SER A 355 16.90 2.63 -25.01
C SER A 355 16.86 4.12 -25.35
N GLY A 356 17.88 4.86 -24.93
CA GLY A 356 18.09 6.29 -25.24
C GLY A 356 18.30 6.61 -26.72
N ILE A 357 18.52 5.61 -27.58
CA ILE A 357 18.58 5.80 -29.04
C ILE A 357 17.22 6.16 -29.65
N TYR A 358 16.12 5.97 -28.95
CA TYR A 358 14.79 6.32 -29.41
C TYR A 358 14.38 7.67 -28.81
N PRO A 359 14.09 8.68 -29.67
CA PRO A 359 13.79 10.02 -29.18
C PRO A 359 12.36 10.13 -28.69
N VAL A 360 12.10 11.09 -27.78
CA VAL A 360 10.73 11.44 -27.34
C VAL A 360 9.92 12.07 -28.46
N TYR A 361 10.55 12.95 -29.21
CA TYR A 361 9.94 13.70 -30.32
C TYR A 361 10.54 13.28 -31.64
N MET A 362 9.73 13.33 -32.69
CA MET A 362 10.19 13.11 -34.07
C MET A 362 11.31 14.09 -34.42
N ARG A 363 12.34 13.56 -35.08
CA ARG A 363 13.51 14.35 -35.47
C ARG A 363 13.83 14.22 -36.94
N ASP A 364 14.34 15.31 -37.53
CA ASP A 364 14.88 15.31 -38.88
C ASP A 364 16.31 14.71 -38.95
N GLU A 365 16.91 14.65 -40.13
CA GLU A 365 18.27 14.12 -40.36
C GLU A 365 19.37 14.90 -39.64
N LYS A 366 19.12 16.15 -39.26
CA LYS A 366 20.04 17.02 -38.50
C LYS A 366 19.81 16.92 -36.98
N GLY A 367 18.85 16.13 -36.55
CA GLY A 367 18.48 15.98 -35.14
C GLY A 367 17.53 17.06 -34.62
N ASN A 368 16.99 17.95 -35.46
CA ASN A 368 16.02 18.96 -35.02
C ASN A 368 14.65 18.35 -34.78
N ILE A 369 13.90 18.86 -33.78
CA ILE A 369 12.54 18.40 -33.50
C ILE A 369 11.60 18.82 -34.61
N ILE A 370 10.80 17.91 -35.12
CA ILE A 370 9.75 18.15 -36.09
C ILE A 370 8.53 18.71 -35.37
N LEU A 371 8.00 19.84 -35.88
CA LEU A 371 6.83 20.50 -35.36
C LEU A 371 5.58 20.16 -36.20
N ASP A 372 4.41 20.19 -35.56
CA ASP A 372 3.12 20.09 -36.24
C ASP A 372 2.73 21.48 -36.89
N ALA A 373 1.61 21.51 -37.59
CA ALA A 373 1.08 22.73 -38.22
C ALA A 373 0.79 23.87 -37.23
N PHE A 374 0.77 23.60 -35.94
CA PHE A 374 0.54 24.57 -34.86
C PHE A 374 1.82 24.94 -34.11
N GLY A 375 3.00 24.51 -34.58
CA GLY A 375 4.29 24.75 -33.96
C GLY A 375 4.57 23.93 -32.71
N ARG A 376 3.84 22.85 -32.45
CA ARG A 376 4.03 21.95 -31.30
C ARG A 376 4.94 20.78 -31.70
N SER A 377 5.79 20.34 -30.77
CA SER A 377 6.65 19.15 -30.96
C SER A 377 5.81 17.89 -31.19
N GLN A 378 6.08 17.16 -32.24
CA GLN A 378 5.41 15.88 -32.53
C GLN A 378 6.09 14.75 -31.78
N TYR A 379 5.30 13.96 -31.00
CA TYR A 379 5.81 12.79 -30.30
C TYR A 379 6.21 11.69 -31.29
N ASP A 380 7.30 10.98 -30.99
CA ASP A 380 7.76 9.83 -31.76
C ASP A 380 7.07 8.54 -31.29
N TYR A 381 6.13 8.05 -32.06
CA TYR A 381 5.40 6.79 -31.77
C TYR A 381 6.09 5.55 -32.35
N GLY A 382 7.26 5.70 -32.99
CA GLY A 382 8.02 4.57 -33.52
C GLY A 382 7.36 3.83 -34.68
N ASP A 383 6.48 4.51 -35.42
CA ASP A 383 5.74 3.96 -36.55
C ASP A 383 6.16 4.63 -37.86
N ASN A 384 6.33 3.83 -38.92
CA ASN A 384 6.63 4.32 -40.27
C ASN A 384 5.48 5.10 -40.90
N ALA A 385 4.24 4.76 -40.59
CA ALA A 385 3.06 5.29 -41.29
C ALA A 385 2.87 6.80 -41.08
N VAL A 386 3.45 7.38 -40.02
CA VAL A 386 3.26 8.77 -39.65
C VAL A 386 4.29 9.69 -40.27
N SER A 387 5.35 9.18 -40.94
CA SER A 387 6.54 10.02 -40.95
C SER A 387 7.10 10.46 -42.29
N GLY A 388 6.89 9.83 -43.36
CA GLY A 388 7.73 10.16 -44.57
C GLY A 388 9.23 10.33 -44.21
N ARG A 389 9.73 9.53 -43.25
CA ARG A 389 11.06 9.69 -42.64
C ARG A 389 12.12 9.03 -43.49
N PRO A 390 13.13 9.78 -43.92
CA PRO A 390 14.24 9.17 -44.63
C PRO A 390 15.25 8.44 -43.72
N VAL A 391 15.27 8.75 -42.39
CA VAL A 391 16.35 8.36 -41.49
C VAL A 391 16.00 7.24 -40.50
N ASN A 392 14.70 7.10 -40.12
CA ASN A 392 14.29 6.13 -39.14
C ASN A 392 13.15 5.25 -39.66
N ALA A 393 13.34 3.93 -39.51
CA ALA A 393 12.32 2.93 -39.77
C ALA A 393 11.39 2.71 -38.56
N GLN A 394 10.59 1.68 -38.63
CA GLN A 394 9.77 1.27 -37.51
C GLN A 394 10.64 0.81 -36.33
N ARG A 395 10.29 1.23 -35.11
CA ARG A 395 10.93 0.75 -33.88
C ARG A 395 10.59 -0.73 -33.65
N PRO A 396 11.59 -1.62 -33.35
CA PRO A 396 11.34 -3.06 -33.22
C PRO A 396 10.52 -3.45 -31.97
N LEU A 397 10.34 -2.52 -30.99
CA LEU A 397 9.53 -2.73 -29.80
C LEU A 397 8.73 -1.48 -29.48
N LEU A 398 7.59 -1.67 -28.81
CA LEU A 398 6.68 -0.60 -28.40
C LEU A 398 6.31 0.34 -29.56
N ALA A 399 6.17 -0.21 -30.79
CA ALA A 399 5.69 0.54 -31.95
C ALA A 399 4.26 1.04 -31.69
N ASN A 400 3.95 2.22 -32.24
CA ASN A 400 2.71 2.96 -32.05
C ASN A 400 2.47 3.50 -30.65
N GLU A 401 3.48 3.49 -29.76
CA GLU A 401 3.39 3.97 -28.39
C GLU A 401 4.45 5.05 -28.10
N ASN A 402 4.12 5.99 -27.23
CA ASN A 402 5.04 6.94 -26.62
C ASN A 402 4.56 7.28 -25.22
N ALA A 403 5.36 6.91 -24.21
CA ALA A 403 4.91 7.09 -22.82
C ALA A 403 4.68 8.55 -22.42
N LEU A 404 5.54 9.48 -22.88
CA LEU A 404 5.34 10.91 -22.60
C LEU A 404 4.13 11.45 -23.37
N GLY A 405 3.97 11.06 -24.63
CA GLY A 405 2.76 11.38 -25.41
C GLY A 405 1.49 10.84 -24.77
N ALA A 406 1.53 9.59 -24.25
CA ALA A 406 0.40 9.02 -23.53
C ALA A 406 0.06 9.78 -22.24
N LEU A 407 1.06 10.23 -21.46
CA LEU A 407 0.85 11.03 -20.25
C LEU A 407 0.11 12.34 -20.49
N TYR A 408 0.33 12.98 -21.63
CA TYR A 408 -0.28 14.27 -21.94
C TYR A 408 -1.55 14.16 -22.80
N ASN A 409 -1.61 13.19 -23.72
CA ASN A 409 -2.72 13.02 -24.66
C ASN A 409 -3.86 12.19 -24.08
N ASN A 410 -3.56 11.16 -23.25
CA ASN A 410 -4.58 10.37 -22.58
C ASN A 410 -5.03 11.05 -21.28
N LYS A 411 -6.24 10.72 -20.84
CA LYS A 411 -6.81 11.24 -19.58
C LYS A 411 -7.34 10.08 -18.78
N ILE A 412 -6.83 9.87 -17.59
CA ILE A 412 -7.37 8.91 -16.62
C ILE A 412 -7.63 9.69 -15.34
N ARG A 413 -8.89 9.75 -14.93
CA ARG A 413 -9.30 10.53 -13.77
C ARG A 413 -10.29 9.74 -12.93
N TYR A 414 -10.07 9.77 -11.62
CA TYR A 414 -10.95 9.21 -10.61
C TYR A 414 -11.48 10.33 -9.72
N ASN A 415 -12.80 10.51 -9.67
CA ASN A 415 -13.44 11.40 -8.73
C ASN A 415 -14.15 10.57 -7.66
N ARG A 416 -13.99 10.96 -6.41
CA ARG A 416 -14.59 10.27 -5.27
C ARG A 416 -15.32 11.25 -4.38
N TYR A 417 -16.53 10.89 -3.99
CA TYR A 417 -17.34 11.65 -3.04
C TYR A 417 -17.73 10.70 -1.92
N ASP A 418 -17.29 11.00 -0.71
CA ASP A 418 -17.50 10.18 0.48
C ASP A 418 -18.26 11.00 1.52
N THR A 419 -19.42 10.51 1.91
CA THR A 419 -20.25 11.09 2.98
C THR A 419 -20.44 10.04 4.05
N PHE A 420 -20.02 10.35 5.27
CA PHE A 420 -20.17 9.48 6.42
C PHE A 420 -20.87 10.24 7.55
N ILE A 421 -22.00 9.69 8.00
CA ILE A 421 -22.81 10.23 9.10
C ILE A 421 -22.92 9.13 10.15
N ASN A 422 -22.60 9.44 11.40
CA ASN A 422 -22.65 8.52 12.51
C ASN A 422 -23.27 9.22 13.73
N GLY A 423 -24.46 8.79 14.11
CA GLY A 423 -25.21 9.34 15.23
C GLY A 423 -25.42 8.30 16.34
N TYR A 424 -25.48 8.75 17.58
CA TYR A 424 -25.83 7.88 18.70
C TYR A 424 -26.69 8.58 19.76
N ALA A 425 -27.49 7.78 20.45
CA ALA A 425 -28.16 8.14 21.70
C ALA A 425 -27.75 7.15 22.80
N GLU A 426 -27.35 7.65 23.95
CA GLU A 426 -26.99 6.88 25.15
C GLU A 426 -27.90 7.27 26.29
N VAL A 427 -28.66 6.30 26.81
CA VAL A 427 -29.60 6.43 27.91
C VAL A 427 -29.00 5.78 29.16
N THR A 428 -28.77 6.53 30.18
CA THR A 428 -28.39 6.04 31.52
C THR A 428 -29.64 5.59 32.25
N LEU A 429 -29.89 4.28 32.31
CA LEU A 429 -31.05 3.68 32.98
C LEU A 429 -30.86 3.65 34.49
N THR A 430 -29.65 3.33 34.93
CA THR A 430 -29.17 3.42 36.31
C THR A 430 -27.70 3.79 36.32
N ASP A 431 -27.09 4.03 37.47
CA ASP A 431 -25.65 4.35 37.58
C ASP A 431 -24.73 3.24 37.05
N TYR A 432 -25.24 2.03 36.90
CA TYR A 432 -24.49 0.85 36.45
C TYR A 432 -25.06 0.22 35.18
N LEU A 433 -26.15 0.76 34.59
CA LEU A 433 -26.78 0.20 33.40
C LEU A 433 -27.06 1.30 32.36
N LYS A 434 -26.52 1.14 31.17
CA LYS A 434 -26.69 2.07 30.05
C LYS A 434 -27.19 1.35 28.83
N LEU A 435 -28.06 2.00 28.07
CA LEU A 435 -28.50 1.57 26.75
C LEU A 435 -27.95 2.57 25.74
N ARG A 436 -27.27 2.06 24.72
CA ARG A 436 -26.78 2.89 23.61
C ARG A 436 -27.29 2.35 22.28
N SER A 437 -27.87 3.24 21.48
CA SER A 437 -28.22 2.96 20.07
C SER A 437 -27.38 3.87 19.19
N GLN A 438 -26.66 3.30 18.22
CA GLN A 438 -25.77 3.99 17.30
C GLN A 438 -26.09 3.58 15.89
N GLY A 439 -26.33 4.55 15.00
CA GLY A 439 -26.54 4.34 13.58
C GLY A 439 -25.50 5.07 12.73
N SER A 440 -25.00 4.44 11.68
CA SER A 440 -24.18 5.11 10.68
C SER A 440 -24.71 4.89 9.28
N PHE A 441 -24.57 5.92 8.45
CA PHE A 441 -24.85 5.91 7.04
C PHE A 441 -23.61 6.36 6.27
N GLN A 442 -23.18 5.56 5.30
CA GLN A 442 -22.12 5.93 4.37
C GLN A 442 -22.61 5.89 2.94
N LEU A 443 -22.33 6.96 2.21
CA LEU A 443 -22.52 7.07 0.78
C LEU A 443 -21.16 7.34 0.13
N TYR A 444 -20.68 6.38 -0.65
CA TYR A 444 -19.43 6.51 -1.39
C TYR A 444 -19.72 6.39 -2.88
N ASN A 445 -19.46 7.48 -3.62
CA ASN A 445 -19.58 7.53 -5.08
C ASN A 445 -18.16 7.59 -5.67
N TYR A 446 -17.88 6.70 -6.61
CA TYR A 446 -16.63 6.62 -7.34
C TYR A 446 -16.91 6.72 -8.85
N ASP A 447 -16.44 7.82 -9.46
CA ASP A 447 -16.52 8.04 -10.90
C ASP A 447 -15.15 7.79 -11.52
N SER A 448 -15.05 6.84 -12.44
CA SER A 448 -13.86 6.58 -13.25
C SER A 448 -14.09 7.08 -14.66
N TYR A 449 -13.13 7.84 -15.18
CA TYR A 449 -13.12 8.33 -16.55
C TYR A 449 -11.77 8.04 -17.18
N SER A 450 -11.77 7.44 -18.38
CA SER A 450 -10.58 7.19 -19.19
C SER A 450 -10.83 7.61 -20.64
N TYR A 451 -9.92 8.38 -21.19
CA TYR A 451 -9.82 8.70 -22.61
C TYR A 451 -8.47 8.26 -23.15
N THR A 452 -8.46 7.47 -24.20
CA THR A 452 -7.26 7.10 -24.98
C THR A 452 -7.33 7.79 -26.34
N HIS A 453 -6.20 8.38 -26.73
CA HIS A 453 -6.13 9.31 -27.84
C HIS A 453 -6.55 8.71 -29.18
N TYR A 454 -7.21 9.53 -30.02
CA TYR A 454 -7.82 9.11 -31.31
C TYR A 454 -6.82 8.84 -32.44
N ALA A 455 -5.66 9.51 -32.42
CA ALA A 455 -4.70 9.45 -33.53
C ALA A 455 -3.43 8.65 -33.20
N TYR A 456 -3.14 8.41 -31.92
CA TYR A 456 -1.87 7.84 -31.46
C TYR A 456 -2.11 6.80 -30.36
N GLY A 457 -1.17 5.82 -30.29
CA GLY A 457 -1.14 4.83 -29.22
C GLY A 457 -2.24 3.75 -29.35
N ALA A 458 -2.58 3.12 -28.23
CA ALA A 458 -3.39 1.90 -28.16
C ALA A 458 -4.80 1.99 -28.78
N ALA A 459 -5.37 3.18 -28.93
CA ALA A 459 -6.70 3.36 -29.50
C ALA A 459 -6.70 4.06 -30.87
N ALA A 460 -5.56 4.25 -31.50
CA ALA A 460 -5.47 4.92 -32.80
C ALA A 460 -6.24 4.14 -33.89
N SER A 461 -6.14 2.80 -33.90
CA SER A 461 -6.83 1.94 -34.87
C SER A 461 -8.36 2.05 -34.81
N VAL A 462 -8.90 2.38 -33.64
CA VAL A 462 -10.36 2.55 -33.39
C VAL A 462 -10.75 4.03 -33.27
N LYS A 463 -9.85 4.95 -33.63
CA LYS A 463 -10.03 6.41 -33.60
C LYS A 463 -10.45 6.92 -32.22
N GLY A 464 -9.69 6.53 -31.20
CA GLY A 464 -9.91 6.92 -29.82
C GLY A 464 -10.93 6.06 -29.06
N ARG A 465 -10.77 6.03 -27.75
CA ARG A 465 -11.67 5.30 -26.84
C ARG A 465 -11.98 6.14 -25.62
N VAL A 466 -13.24 6.20 -25.22
CA VAL A 466 -13.69 6.71 -23.93
C VAL A 466 -14.34 5.59 -23.14
N SER A 467 -13.90 5.38 -21.92
CA SER A 467 -14.55 4.51 -20.94
C SER A 467 -14.95 5.35 -19.72
N GLN A 468 -16.14 5.12 -19.23
CA GLN A 468 -16.63 5.79 -18.02
C GLN A 468 -17.39 4.78 -17.16
N SER A 469 -17.12 4.76 -15.84
CA SER A 469 -17.92 4.01 -14.88
C SER A 469 -18.34 4.90 -13.71
N ARG A 470 -19.45 4.54 -13.11
CA ARG A 470 -19.94 5.15 -11.87
C ARG A 470 -20.37 4.06 -10.92
N ASP A 471 -19.71 4.00 -9.78
CA ASP A 471 -19.92 3.02 -8.73
C ASP A 471 -20.48 3.74 -7.50
N LEU A 472 -21.64 3.30 -7.03
CA LEU A 472 -22.30 3.87 -5.87
C LEU A 472 -22.40 2.82 -4.76
N THR A 473 -21.71 3.04 -3.66
CA THR A 473 -21.77 2.21 -2.45
C THR A 473 -22.60 2.89 -1.38
N LYS A 474 -23.60 2.18 -0.84
CA LYS A 474 -24.40 2.59 0.32
C LYS A 474 -24.22 1.56 1.42
N THR A 475 -23.84 2.02 2.62
CA THR A 475 -23.71 1.16 3.79
C THR A 475 -24.45 1.77 4.97
N ILE A 476 -25.31 0.98 5.59
CA ILE A 476 -26.01 1.31 6.83
C ILE A 476 -25.52 0.33 7.88
N ASN A 477 -25.08 0.83 9.03
CA ASN A 477 -24.82 0.02 10.21
C ASN A 477 -25.69 0.52 11.35
N TRP A 478 -26.25 -0.42 12.10
CA TRP A 478 -27.02 -0.11 13.30
C TRP A 478 -26.59 -1.05 14.42
N THR A 479 -26.17 -0.46 15.54
CA THR A 479 -25.67 -1.19 16.71
C THR A 479 -26.42 -0.74 17.95
N ASN A 480 -26.94 -1.69 18.70
CA ASN A 480 -27.55 -1.45 20.01
C ASN A 480 -26.75 -2.19 21.05
N SER A 481 -26.36 -1.53 22.12
CA SER A 481 -25.66 -2.15 23.25
C SER A 481 -26.35 -1.86 24.58
N LEU A 482 -26.44 -2.88 25.42
CA LEU A 482 -26.81 -2.78 26.81
C LEU A 482 -25.56 -3.04 27.65
N ASP A 483 -25.10 -2.02 28.35
CA ASP A 483 -23.83 -2.01 29.06
C ASP A 483 -24.09 -1.98 30.58
N PHE A 484 -23.68 -3.06 31.27
CA PHE A 484 -23.70 -3.20 32.72
C PHE A 484 -22.28 -3.05 33.27
N ASN A 485 -22.09 -2.14 34.25
CA ASN A 485 -20.78 -1.97 34.91
C ASN A 485 -21.00 -1.64 36.39
N LYS A 486 -20.68 -2.56 37.30
CA LYS A 486 -20.86 -2.39 38.72
C LYS A 486 -19.71 -2.93 39.56
N SER A 487 -19.31 -2.14 40.54
CA SER A 487 -18.30 -2.52 41.53
C SER A 487 -18.96 -2.94 42.83
N PHE A 488 -18.54 -4.08 43.37
CA PHE A 488 -18.97 -4.63 44.65
C PHE A 488 -17.73 -4.79 45.55
N GLY A 489 -17.34 -3.73 46.21
CA GLY A 489 -16.10 -3.66 46.97
C GLY A 489 -14.87 -3.85 46.06
N LYS A 490 -14.14 -4.97 46.19
CA LYS A 490 -12.98 -5.32 45.34
C LYS A 490 -13.34 -6.06 44.04
N HIS A 491 -14.59 -6.39 43.84
CA HIS A 491 -15.11 -7.11 42.69
C HIS A 491 -15.70 -6.13 41.69
N ASN A 492 -15.22 -6.14 40.46
CA ASN A 492 -15.81 -5.33 39.40
C ASN A 492 -16.34 -6.28 38.31
N VAL A 493 -17.59 -6.11 37.96
CA VAL A 493 -18.28 -6.87 36.91
C VAL A 493 -18.66 -5.92 35.78
N ASN A 494 -18.31 -6.26 34.56
CA ASN A 494 -18.82 -5.63 33.37
C ASN A 494 -19.45 -6.68 32.45
N ALA A 495 -20.62 -6.38 31.93
CA ALA A 495 -21.30 -7.25 30.97
C ALA A 495 -21.87 -6.39 29.85
N GLN A 496 -21.88 -6.94 28.65
CA GLN A 496 -22.44 -6.27 27.47
C GLN A 496 -23.28 -7.26 26.67
N ALA A 497 -24.46 -6.81 26.22
CA ALA A 497 -25.25 -7.49 25.20
C ALA A 497 -25.38 -6.55 24.01
N ILE A 498 -25.01 -7.02 22.82
CA ILE A 498 -24.94 -6.19 21.61
C ILE A 498 -25.70 -6.87 20.48
N PHE A 499 -26.51 -6.07 19.79
CA PHE A 499 -27.15 -6.41 18.52
C PHE A 499 -26.59 -5.51 17.43
N GLU A 500 -26.17 -6.09 16.31
CA GLU A 500 -25.62 -5.37 15.17
C GLU A 500 -26.31 -5.77 13.87
N LEU A 501 -26.60 -4.79 13.02
CA LEU A 501 -27.12 -4.95 11.66
C LEU A 501 -26.26 -4.15 10.69
N MET A 502 -25.87 -4.76 9.57
CA MET A 502 -25.27 -4.10 8.41
C MET A 502 -26.13 -4.37 7.17
N ASP A 503 -26.43 -3.33 6.40
CA ASP A 503 -26.99 -3.42 5.05
C ASP A 503 -26.03 -2.69 4.09
N TYR A 504 -25.46 -3.45 3.17
CA TYR A 504 -24.52 -2.98 2.15
C TYR A 504 -25.13 -3.15 0.76
N ARG A 505 -25.05 -2.10 -0.05
CA ARG A 505 -25.45 -2.11 -1.45
C ARG A 505 -24.42 -1.41 -2.31
N PHE A 506 -24.07 -2.05 -3.42
CA PHE A 506 -23.17 -1.56 -4.44
C PHE A 506 -23.87 -1.58 -5.80
N ASP A 507 -23.98 -0.44 -6.46
CA ASP A 507 -24.53 -0.27 -7.79
C ASP A 507 -23.41 0.20 -8.73
N ALA A 508 -23.14 -0.55 -9.79
CA ALA A 508 -22.17 -0.22 -10.83
C ALA A 508 -22.84 0.04 -12.16
N LEU A 509 -22.39 1.08 -12.85
CA LEU A 509 -22.78 1.40 -14.24
C LEU A 509 -21.51 1.74 -15.02
N SER A 510 -21.34 1.16 -16.21
CA SER A 510 -20.21 1.46 -17.08
C SER A 510 -20.64 1.60 -18.53
N ALA A 511 -19.94 2.41 -19.30
CA ALA A 511 -20.12 2.55 -20.73
C ALA A 511 -18.77 2.81 -21.41
N GLN A 512 -18.62 2.27 -22.62
CA GLN A 512 -17.42 2.43 -23.44
C GLN A 512 -17.81 2.63 -24.89
N GLY A 513 -17.05 3.49 -25.58
CA GLY A 513 -17.25 3.72 -27.01
C GLY A 513 -15.95 4.16 -27.69
N THR A 514 -15.95 4.01 -29.03
CA THR A 514 -14.83 4.37 -29.91
C THR A 514 -15.28 5.21 -31.10
N GLY A 515 -14.33 5.69 -31.90
CA GLY A 515 -14.60 6.49 -33.10
C GLY A 515 -14.95 7.94 -32.75
N PHE A 516 -14.00 8.66 -32.15
CA PHE A 516 -14.17 10.06 -31.74
C PHE A 516 -13.55 11.02 -32.76
N LEU A 517 -14.16 12.16 -32.90
CA LEU A 517 -13.54 13.31 -33.55
C LEU A 517 -12.43 13.91 -32.66
N PRO A 518 -11.43 14.58 -33.24
CA PRO A 518 -10.45 15.35 -32.49
C PRO A 518 -11.11 16.24 -31.42
N GLU A 519 -10.51 16.29 -30.22
CA GLU A 519 -10.94 17.13 -29.08
C GLU A 519 -12.34 16.83 -28.53
N VAL A 520 -13.00 15.71 -28.95
CA VAL A 520 -14.26 15.25 -28.38
C VAL A 520 -14.02 14.15 -27.35
N TYR A 521 -14.29 14.46 -26.08
CA TYR A 521 -13.94 13.61 -24.92
C TYR A 521 -15.16 13.07 -24.15
N VAL A 522 -16.36 13.15 -24.74
CA VAL A 522 -17.61 12.72 -24.10
C VAL A 522 -18.21 11.54 -24.85
N LEU A 523 -18.80 10.58 -24.13
CA LEU A 523 -19.35 9.35 -24.70
C LEU A 523 -20.37 9.59 -25.83
N ASN A 524 -21.07 10.70 -25.82
CA ASN A 524 -22.03 11.02 -26.89
C ASN A 524 -21.36 11.28 -28.26
N GLY A 525 -20.05 11.58 -28.29
CA GLY A 525 -19.27 11.76 -29.52
C GLY A 525 -18.78 10.46 -30.18
N LYS A 526 -19.06 9.28 -29.61
CA LYS A 526 -18.68 8.00 -30.20
C LYS A 526 -19.45 7.69 -31.47
N THR A 527 -18.78 7.05 -32.42
CA THR A 527 -19.45 6.47 -33.61
C THR A 527 -19.76 4.98 -33.41
N VAL A 528 -19.05 4.29 -32.50
CA VAL A 528 -19.27 2.87 -32.17
C VAL A 528 -19.45 2.71 -30.69
N SER A 529 -20.52 2.04 -30.27
CA SER A 529 -20.71 1.57 -28.89
C SER A 529 -19.99 0.24 -28.70
N GLU A 530 -18.98 0.19 -27.84
CA GLU A 530 -18.27 -1.07 -27.53
C GLU A 530 -18.95 -1.83 -26.39
N GLY A 531 -19.57 -1.15 -25.46
CA GLY A 531 -20.26 -1.81 -24.35
C GLY A 531 -20.98 -0.85 -23.42
N VAL A 532 -22.06 -1.37 -22.84
CA VAL A 532 -22.75 -0.80 -21.68
C VAL A 532 -22.95 -1.94 -20.69
N GLY A 533 -22.66 -1.73 -19.44
CA GLY A 533 -22.79 -2.75 -18.40
C GLY A 533 -23.22 -2.15 -17.08
N GLY A 534 -23.82 -2.98 -16.23
CA GLY A 534 -24.16 -2.60 -14.88
C GLY A 534 -24.59 -3.82 -14.07
N TYR A 535 -24.36 -3.73 -12.75
CA TYR A 535 -24.78 -4.78 -11.83
C TYR A 535 -24.96 -4.22 -10.42
N ILE A 536 -25.70 -4.98 -9.62
CA ILE A 536 -25.98 -4.66 -8.22
C ILE A 536 -25.48 -5.80 -7.36
N ASN A 537 -24.72 -5.46 -6.32
CA ASN A 537 -24.32 -6.37 -5.26
C ASN A 537 -24.93 -5.93 -3.93
N GLN A 538 -25.39 -6.91 -3.14
CA GLN A 538 -25.97 -6.67 -1.82
C GLN A 538 -25.42 -7.65 -0.81
N GLU A 539 -25.26 -7.17 0.42
CA GLU A 539 -24.89 -8.00 1.56
C GLU A 539 -25.61 -7.51 2.82
N ARG A 540 -26.12 -8.45 3.62
CA ARG A 540 -26.62 -8.18 4.97
C ARG A 540 -25.88 -9.05 5.96
N LEU A 541 -25.55 -8.45 7.10
CA LEU A 541 -24.94 -9.14 8.20
C LEU A 541 -25.70 -8.77 9.50
N VAL A 542 -26.03 -9.78 10.28
CA VAL A 542 -26.67 -9.65 11.60
C VAL A 542 -25.78 -10.34 12.62
N GLY A 543 -25.52 -9.67 13.75
CA GLY A 543 -24.71 -10.21 14.83
C GLY A 543 -25.33 -10.05 16.20
N TYR A 544 -25.22 -11.07 17.03
CA TYR A 544 -25.60 -11.07 18.45
C TYR A 544 -24.35 -11.36 19.27
N LEU A 545 -24.00 -10.49 20.22
CA LEU A 545 -22.82 -10.64 21.06
C LEU A 545 -23.20 -10.54 22.53
N GLY A 546 -22.70 -11.50 23.33
CA GLY A 546 -22.62 -11.42 24.79
C GLY A 546 -21.16 -11.36 25.25
N ARG A 547 -20.81 -10.44 26.14
CA ARG A 547 -19.50 -10.33 26.78
C ARG A 547 -19.66 -10.21 28.28
N LEU A 548 -18.79 -10.88 29.02
CA LEU A 548 -18.65 -10.79 30.46
C LEU A 548 -17.19 -10.58 30.86
N GLY A 549 -16.93 -9.56 31.63
CA GLY A 549 -15.62 -9.27 32.22
C GLY A 549 -15.74 -9.20 33.74
N TYR A 550 -14.77 -9.74 34.41
CA TYR A 550 -14.63 -9.71 35.86
C TYR A 550 -13.20 -9.36 36.26
N ASN A 551 -13.07 -8.45 37.21
CA ASN A 551 -11.78 -8.20 37.84
C ASN A 551 -11.91 -8.19 39.38
N TYR A 552 -10.90 -8.74 40.03
CA TYR A 552 -10.77 -8.73 41.48
C TYR A 552 -9.60 -7.84 41.90
N ALA A 553 -9.92 -6.79 42.67
CA ALA A 553 -8.94 -5.86 43.26
C ALA A 553 -8.02 -5.17 42.25
N ASN A 554 -8.39 -5.09 40.95
CA ASN A 554 -7.55 -4.68 39.82
C ASN A 554 -6.25 -5.51 39.66
N LYS A 555 -6.23 -6.75 40.18
CA LYS A 555 -5.10 -7.68 40.10
C LYS A 555 -5.35 -8.81 39.14
N TYR A 556 -6.52 -9.45 39.24
CA TYR A 556 -6.90 -10.60 38.41
C TYR A 556 -8.03 -10.19 37.50
N PHE A 557 -7.85 -10.42 36.22
CA PHE A 557 -8.81 -10.08 35.19
C PHE A 557 -9.15 -11.34 34.39
N ILE A 558 -10.44 -11.56 34.17
CA ILE A 558 -10.94 -12.60 33.28
C ILE A 558 -12.03 -11.98 32.42
N GLU A 559 -12.02 -12.27 31.14
CA GLU A 559 -13.10 -11.92 30.22
C GLU A 559 -13.44 -13.06 29.28
N GLY A 560 -14.71 -13.11 28.89
CA GLY A 560 -15.19 -14.04 27.88
C GLY A 560 -16.24 -13.40 27.01
N SER A 561 -16.31 -13.80 25.75
CA SER A 561 -17.35 -13.40 24.82
C SER A 561 -17.82 -14.54 23.96
N VAL A 562 -19.10 -14.49 23.58
CA VAL A 562 -19.72 -15.37 22.60
C VAL A 562 -20.47 -14.50 21.61
N ARG A 563 -20.26 -14.75 20.32
CA ARG A 563 -20.92 -14.03 19.24
C ARG A 563 -21.46 -14.98 18.21
N ASN A 564 -22.65 -14.69 17.68
CA ASN A 564 -23.28 -15.41 16.59
C ASN A 564 -23.56 -14.47 15.45
N ASP A 565 -22.93 -14.67 14.29
CA ASP A 565 -23.07 -13.86 13.09
C ASP A 565 -23.76 -14.63 11.97
N GLY A 566 -24.73 -13.98 11.28
CA GLY A 566 -25.37 -14.49 10.07
C GLY A 566 -25.06 -13.58 8.88
N SER A 567 -24.56 -14.16 7.78
CA SER A 567 -24.23 -13.44 6.54
C SER A 567 -24.99 -13.98 5.35
N THR A 568 -25.50 -13.08 4.49
CA THR A 568 -26.15 -13.44 3.22
C THR A 568 -25.18 -13.98 2.16
N ARG A 569 -23.87 -13.94 2.43
CA ARG A 569 -22.85 -14.55 1.56
C ARG A 569 -22.88 -16.07 1.57
N PHE A 570 -23.59 -16.68 2.51
CA PHE A 570 -23.72 -18.11 2.67
C PHE A 570 -25.18 -18.58 2.59
N ALA A 571 -25.39 -19.82 2.15
CA ALA A 571 -26.72 -20.44 2.09
C ALA A 571 -27.38 -20.51 3.48
N SER A 572 -28.70 -20.61 3.51
CA SER A 572 -29.51 -20.56 4.77
C SER A 572 -29.04 -21.52 5.84
N GLU A 573 -28.63 -22.72 5.43
CA GLU A 573 -28.22 -23.81 6.31
C GLU A 573 -26.87 -23.62 6.98
N VAL A 574 -25.98 -22.81 6.35
CA VAL A 574 -24.58 -22.63 6.80
C VAL A 574 -24.20 -21.16 7.05
N ARG A 575 -25.19 -20.24 7.00
CA ARG A 575 -24.93 -18.79 7.12
C ARG A 575 -24.58 -18.32 8.52
N TRP A 576 -24.93 -19.09 9.55
CA TRP A 576 -24.69 -18.72 10.94
C TRP A 576 -23.38 -19.31 11.43
N GLY A 577 -22.48 -18.44 11.92
CA GLY A 577 -21.22 -18.80 12.55
C GLY A 577 -21.21 -18.38 14.01
N THR A 578 -20.85 -19.30 14.91
CA THR A 578 -20.66 -19.00 16.34
C THR A 578 -19.18 -18.90 16.64
N PHE A 579 -18.78 -17.80 17.26
CA PHE A 579 -17.40 -17.44 17.59
C PHE A 579 -17.31 -17.12 19.07
N TYR A 580 -16.16 -17.38 19.67
CA TYR A 580 -15.95 -17.17 21.10
C TYR A 580 -14.53 -16.71 21.40
N SER A 581 -14.39 -16.02 22.52
CA SER A 581 -13.07 -15.72 23.09
C SER A 581 -13.06 -15.78 24.59
N VAL A 582 -11.89 -16.10 25.15
CA VAL A 582 -11.59 -16.07 26.57
C VAL A 582 -10.21 -15.47 26.77
N GLY A 583 -10.06 -14.68 27.81
CA GLY A 583 -8.76 -14.12 28.17
C GLY A 583 -8.64 -13.88 29.67
N GLY A 584 -7.39 -13.85 30.13
CA GLY A 584 -7.06 -13.56 31.51
C GLY A 584 -5.79 -12.73 31.63
N ALA A 585 -5.74 -11.90 32.69
CA ALA A 585 -4.52 -11.17 33.02
C ALA A 585 -4.32 -11.12 34.54
N TRP A 586 -3.05 -11.10 34.93
CA TRP A 586 -2.62 -11.03 36.33
C TRP A 586 -1.58 -9.93 36.51
N VAL A 587 -1.90 -8.92 37.32
CA VAL A 587 -0.95 -7.86 37.70
C VAL A 587 -0.12 -8.35 38.88
N VAL A 588 0.94 -9.05 38.59
CA VAL A 588 1.86 -9.69 39.54
C VAL A 588 2.48 -8.67 40.50
N SER A 589 2.78 -7.47 39.96
CA SER A 589 3.41 -6.39 40.74
C SER A 589 2.54 -5.84 41.88
N GLN A 590 1.22 -6.12 41.87
CA GLN A 590 0.32 -5.72 42.96
C GLN A 590 0.22 -6.80 44.09
N GLU A 591 0.94 -7.92 43.96
CA GLU A 591 0.98 -8.94 44.98
C GLU A 591 1.88 -8.58 46.14
N LYS A 592 1.51 -9.00 47.36
CA LYS A 592 2.28 -8.71 48.59
C LYS A 592 3.71 -9.31 48.56
N PHE A 593 3.91 -10.40 47.84
CA PHE A 593 5.22 -11.05 47.68
C PHE A 593 6.15 -10.31 46.68
N PHE A 594 5.57 -9.50 45.79
CA PHE A 594 6.34 -8.82 44.76
C PHE A 594 6.98 -7.54 45.33
N LYS A 595 8.17 -7.69 45.83
CA LYS A 595 8.96 -6.55 46.40
C LYS A 595 10.22 -6.35 45.55
N ASN A 596 10.10 -5.60 44.45
CA ASN A 596 11.22 -5.33 43.54
C ASN A 596 11.36 -3.80 43.35
N LYS A 597 12.60 -3.30 43.51
CA LYS A 597 12.90 -1.87 43.36
C LYS A 597 13.18 -1.45 41.91
N ILE A 598 13.53 -2.39 41.06
CA ILE A 598 13.87 -2.18 39.64
C ILE A 598 12.63 -2.37 38.77
N VAL A 599 11.94 -3.51 38.95
CA VAL A 599 10.67 -3.81 38.25
C VAL A 599 9.54 -3.32 39.12
N ASN A 600 8.86 -2.25 38.72
CA ASN A 600 7.75 -1.66 39.46
C ASN A 600 6.38 -2.05 38.92
N TYR A 601 6.31 -2.56 37.71
CA TYR A 601 5.11 -3.07 37.10
C TYR A 601 5.40 -4.38 36.38
N LEU A 602 4.57 -5.40 36.63
CA LEU A 602 4.59 -6.68 35.91
C LEU A 602 3.17 -7.19 35.79
N LYS A 603 2.72 -7.33 34.54
CA LYS A 603 1.42 -7.91 34.19
C LYS A 603 1.63 -9.04 33.21
N LEU A 604 1.10 -10.21 33.49
CA LEU A 604 1.01 -11.35 32.58
C LEU A 604 -0.39 -11.41 31.98
N LYS A 605 -0.50 -11.73 30.70
CA LYS A 605 -1.78 -11.83 30.00
C LYS A 605 -1.77 -12.98 29.01
N SER A 606 -2.93 -13.59 28.82
CA SER A 606 -3.12 -14.59 27.76
C SER A 606 -4.56 -14.58 27.29
N SER A 607 -4.75 -14.82 25.99
CA SER A 607 -6.07 -14.91 25.38
C SER A 607 -6.10 -15.98 24.31
N TYR A 608 -7.27 -16.60 24.16
CA TYR A 608 -7.58 -17.53 23.08
C TYR A 608 -8.97 -17.23 22.54
N GLY A 609 -9.16 -17.36 21.22
CA GLY A 609 -10.49 -17.24 20.63
C GLY A 609 -10.51 -17.65 19.17
N GLU A 610 -11.71 -17.83 18.67
CA GLU A 610 -12.01 -18.18 17.30
C GLU A 610 -12.89 -17.10 16.67
N LEU A 611 -12.54 -16.70 15.46
CA LEU A 611 -13.22 -15.66 14.67
C LEU A 611 -13.55 -16.20 13.29
N GLY A 612 -14.63 -15.71 12.69
CA GLY A 612 -14.99 -16.01 11.30
C GLY A 612 -14.44 -14.97 10.32
N ASN A 613 -14.34 -15.35 9.04
CA ASN A 613 -14.14 -14.44 7.93
C ASN A 613 -15.14 -14.83 6.83
N ASN A 614 -15.95 -13.86 6.38
CA ASN A 614 -16.92 -14.03 5.29
C ASN A 614 -16.49 -13.37 3.98
N GLY A 615 -15.23 -13.00 3.85
CA GLY A 615 -14.68 -12.28 2.69
C GLY A 615 -14.55 -13.16 1.44
N THR A 616 -15.65 -13.73 0.96
CA THR A 616 -15.71 -14.55 -0.26
C THR A 616 -15.51 -13.69 -1.52
N ASP A 617 -15.03 -14.32 -2.59
CA ASP A 617 -15.10 -13.75 -3.92
C ASP A 617 -16.57 -13.82 -4.43
N GLY A 618 -17.20 -12.66 -4.57
CA GLY A 618 -18.62 -12.52 -4.89
C GLY A 618 -19.55 -12.50 -3.67
N TYR A 619 -20.79 -12.08 -3.89
CA TYR A 619 -21.79 -11.83 -2.83
C TYR A 619 -22.77 -13.01 -2.62
N PHE A 620 -22.86 -13.92 -3.60
CA PHE A 620 -23.69 -15.13 -3.56
C PHE A 620 -22.92 -16.32 -4.15
N PRO A 621 -21.76 -16.68 -3.57
CA PRO A 621 -20.86 -17.68 -4.16
C PRO A 621 -21.45 -19.11 -4.16
N TYR A 622 -22.51 -19.35 -3.40
CA TYR A 622 -23.23 -20.62 -3.34
C TYR A 622 -24.33 -20.75 -4.39
N VAL A 623 -24.72 -19.63 -5.06
CA VAL A 623 -25.78 -19.63 -6.07
C VAL A 623 -25.20 -19.97 -7.44
N MET A 624 -25.75 -21.01 -8.07
CA MET A 624 -25.44 -21.29 -9.46
C MET A 624 -26.12 -20.25 -10.35
N SER A 625 -25.35 -19.51 -11.12
CA SER A 625 -25.81 -18.41 -11.95
C SER A 625 -25.69 -18.77 -13.44
N PHE A 626 -26.43 -18.07 -14.27
CA PHE A 626 -26.27 -18.13 -15.72
C PHE A 626 -25.60 -16.85 -16.22
N ALA A 627 -24.55 -17.01 -17.04
CA ALA A 627 -23.97 -15.91 -17.79
C ALA A 627 -24.90 -15.57 -18.97
N THR A 628 -25.32 -14.32 -19.04
CA THR A 628 -26.15 -13.78 -20.11
C THR A 628 -25.32 -13.03 -21.15
N GLY A 629 -25.94 -12.56 -22.23
CA GLY A 629 -25.26 -11.79 -23.28
C GLY A 629 -24.63 -12.66 -24.37
N TRP A 630 -24.83 -13.96 -24.33
CA TRP A 630 -24.48 -14.85 -25.43
C TRP A 630 -25.45 -14.71 -26.57
N ASN A 631 -24.93 -14.69 -27.80
CA ASN A 631 -25.72 -14.52 -29.01
C ASN A 631 -25.29 -15.56 -30.03
N GLN A 632 -26.24 -16.34 -30.51
CA GLN A 632 -26.09 -17.26 -31.65
C GLN A 632 -27.09 -16.89 -32.73
N LEU A 633 -26.62 -16.34 -33.84
CA LEU A 633 -27.42 -15.96 -35.00
C LEU A 633 -28.64 -15.07 -34.63
N GLY A 634 -28.45 -14.10 -33.76
CA GLY A 634 -29.51 -13.20 -33.29
C GLY A 634 -30.39 -13.75 -32.16
N GLN A 635 -30.18 -15.00 -31.73
CA GLN A 635 -30.89 -15.59 -30.60
C GLN A 635 -30.14 -15.36 -29.30
N THR A 636 -30.83 -14.85 -28.29
CA THR A 636 -30.25 -14.65 -26.96
C THR A 636 -30.01 -15.98 -26.25
N GLY A 637 -28.77 -16.26 -25.90
CA GLY A 637 -28.35 -17.46 -25.17
C GLY A 637 -27.95 -17.18 -23.74
N VAL A 638 -27.95 -18.23 -22.91
CA VAL A 638 -27.41 -18.25 -21.57
C VAL A 638 -26.46 -19.42 -21.44
N LEU A 639 -25.34 -19.19 -20.70
CA LEU A 639 -24.38 -20.24 -20.38
C LEU A 639 -24.43 -20.50 -18.88
N LEU A 640 -24.40 -21.77 -18.48
CA LEU A 640 -24.29 -22.13 -17.06
C LEU A 640 -22.99 -21.61 -16.48
N GLY A 641 -23.07 -20.91 -15.35
CA GLY A 641 -21.92 -20.47 -14.61
C GLY A 641 -21.11 -21.65 -14.03
N GLY A 642 -19.90 -21.37 -13.55
CA GLY A 642 -19.02 -22.40 -12.99
C GLY A 642 -19.61 -23.14 -11.78
N ALA A 643 -19.01 -24.29 -11.46
CA ALA A 643 -19.39 -25.10 -10.30
C ALA A 643 -19.42 -24.29 -9.00
N ARG A 644 -20.43 -24.48 -8.18
CA ARG A 644 -20.66 -23.80 -6.90
C ARG A 644 -20.81 -24.81 -5.76
N ASP A 645 -20.29 -24.43 -4.60
CA ASP A 645 -20.45 -25.20 -3.36
C ASP A 645 -21.57 -24.58 -2.53
N TYR A 646 -22.72 -25.23 -2.45
CA TYR A 646 -23.86 -24.79 -1.65
C TYR A 646 -23.55 -24.73 -0.15
N PHE A 647 -22.63 -25.59 0.33
CA PHE A 647 -22.22 -25.65 1.73
C PHE A 647 -21.01 -24.80 2.04
N LEU A 648 -20.58 -23.95 1.11
CA LEU A 648 -19.54 -22.97 1.37
C LEU A 648 -19.91 -22.14 2.60
N THR A 649 -19.01 -22.06 3.57
CA THR A 649 -19.23 -21.40 4.86
C THR A 649 -18.02 -20.56 5.28
N TRP A 650 -18.06 -20.06 6.49
CA TRP A 650 -17.04 -19.21 7.11
C TRP A 650 -15.65 -19.83 7.10
N GLU A 651 -14.63 -19.06 6.71
CA GLU A 651 -13.27 -19.35 7.16
C GLU A 651 -13.19 -19.07 8.67
N LYS A 652 -12.38 -19.84 9.38
CA LYS A 652 -12.18 -19.69 10.82
C LYS A 652 -10.74 -19.35 11.13
N THR A 653 -10.54 -18.43 12.05
CA THR A 653 -9.22 -18.05 12.56
C THR A 653 -9.16 -18.24 14.06
N ALA A 654 -8.44 -19.27 14.51
CA ALA A 654 -8.11 -19.50 15.91
C ALA A 654 -6.82 -18.76 16.28
N SER A 655 -6.85 -17.94 17.31
CA SER A 655 -5.72 -17.11 17.73
C SER A 655 -5.41 -17.31 19.21
N LEU A 656 -4.17 -17.71 19.52
CA LEU A 656 -3.59 -17.71 20.86
C LEU A 656 -2.63 -16.53 20.98
N ASN A 657 -2.77 -15.76 22.04
CA ASN A 657 -1.82 -14.73 22.46
C ASN A 657 -1.37 -14.97 23.89
N ALA A 658 -0.09 -14.78 24.18
CA ALA A 658 0.47 -14.79 25.52
C ALA A 658 1.52 -13.67 25.64
N GLY A 659 1.42 -12.84 26.67
CA GLY A 659 2.29 -11.67 26.76
C GLY A 659 2.60 -11.24 28.18
N ALA A 660 3.60 -10.37 28.29
CA ALA A 660 4.03 -9.70 29.51
C ALA A 660 4.21 -8.20 29.26
N GLU A 661 3.70 -7.40 30.19
CA GLU A 661 3.94 -5.97 30.25
C GLU A 661 4.82 -5.68 31.49
N ILE A 662 5.98 -5.06 31.27
CA ILE A 662 6.99 -4.88 32.29
C ILE A 662 7.39 -3.41 32.36
N GLY A 663 7.31 -2.80 33.56
CA GLY A 663 7.75 -1.46 33.83
C GLY A 663 8.96 -1.45 34.75
N PHE A 664 10.00 -0.73 34.34
CA PHE A 664 11.23 -0.59 35.09
C PHE A 664 11.42 0.87 35.54
N LEU A 665 12.13 1.07 36.67
CA LEU A 665 12.60 2.38 37.17
C LEU A 665 11.45 3.42 37.22
N LYS A 666 10.33 3.08 37.88
CA LYS A 666 9.10 3.90 37.96
C LYS A 666 8.50 4.17 36.55
N ASN A 667 8.41 3.12 35.74
CA ASN A 667 7.90 3.15 34.36
C ASN A 667 8.68 4.06 33.41
N ARG A 668 9.93 4.41 33.72
CA ARG A 668 10.81 5.12 32.77
C ARG A 668 11.15 4.25 31.55
N ILE A 669 11.21 2.95 31.75
CA ILE A 669 11.35 1.97 30.66
C ILE A 669 10.14 1.03 30.74
N THR A 670 9.41 0.89 29.65
CA THR A 670 8.31 -0.08 29.51
C THR A 670 8.65 -1.04 28.38
N VAL A 671 8.41 -2.33 28.65
CA VAL A 671 8.65 -3.41 27.71
C VAL A 671 7.38 -4.25 27.62
N ASN A 672 6.84 -4.38 26.42
CA ASN A 672 5.76 -5.30 26.13
C ASN A 672 6.30 -6.42 25.25
N VAL A 673 6.05 -7.66 25.64
CA VAL A 673 6.44 -8.86 24.88
C VAL A 673 5.20 -9.69 24.66
N ASP A 674 4.88 -9.97 23.40
CA ASP A 674 3.75 -10.82 23.04
C ASP A 674 4.23 -11.96 22.14
N TYR A 675 3.81 -13.18 22.44
CA TYR A 675 3.83 -14.33 21.54
C TYR A 675 2.46 -14.50 20.92
N PHE A 676 2.37 -14.65 19.61
CA PHE A 676 1.12 -14.92 18.92
C PHE A 676 1.22 -16.20 18.07
N ASN A 677 0.09 -16.90 17.96
CA ASN A 677 -0.08 -18.04 17.09
C ASN A 677 -1.51 -18.04 16.52
N LYS A 678 -1.59 -17.66 15.23
CA LYS A 678 -2.84 -17.50 14.49
C LYS A 678 -2.95 -18.62 13.46
N ARG A 679 -4.00 -19.46 13.57
CA ARG A 679 -4.28 -20.57 12.65
C ARG A 679 -5.55 -20.26 11.90
N SER A 680 -5.47 -20.10 10.59
CA SER A 680 -6.62 -20.00 9.70
C SER A 680 -6.92 -21.38 9.12
N ILE A 681 -8.13 -21.84 9.31
CA ILE A 681 -8.63 -23.16 8.91
C ILE A 681 -9.89 -23.01 8.06
N ASP A 682 -10.23 -24.03 7.32
CA ASP A 682 -11.37 -24.03 6.40
C ASP A 682 -11.29 -22.85 5.40
N LEU A 683 -10.07 -22.61 4.86
CA LEU A 683 -9.83 -21.51 3.94
C LEU A 683 -10.71 -21.63 2.69
N ILE A 684 -11.27 -20.52 2.25
CA ILE A 684 -12.00 -20.43 1.00
C ILE A 684 -11.00 -20.45 -0.15
N TYR A 685 -11.01 -21.53 -0.92
CA TYR A 685 -10.03 -21.78 -1.96
C TYR A 685 -10.65 -22.37 -3.22
N ALA A 686 -10.17 -21.92 -4.39
CA ALA A 686 -10.56 -22.48 -5.68
C ALA A 686 -9.87 -23.83 -5.91
N LYS A 687 -10.51 -24.91 -5.47
CA LYS A 687 -10.02 -26.29 -5.63
C LYS A 687 -10.06 -26.67 -7.11
N PRO A 688 -8.93 -27.06 -7.73
CA PRO A 688 -8.93 -27.52 -9.12
C PRO A 688 -9.82 -28.76 -9.31
N LEU A 689 -10.49 -28.81 -10.45
CA LEU A 689 -11.32 -29.93 -10.86
C LEU A 689 -10.76 -30.57 -12.14
N PRO A 690 -10.94 -31.89 -12.35
CA PRO A 690 -10.63 -32.53 -13.62
C PRO A 690 -11.42 -31.90 -14.78
N GLY A 691 -10.78 -31.71 -15.93
CA GLY A 691 -11.41 -31.11 -17.11
C GLY A 691 -12.68 -31.85 -17.59
N SER A 692 -12.81 -33.14 -17.28
CA SER A 692 -14.02 -33.96 -17.55
C SER A 692 -15.28 -33.48 -16.87
N THR A 693 -15.16 -32.64 -15.81
CA THR A 693 -16.33 -32.04 -15.12
C THR A 693 -16.90 -30.84 -15.85
N GLY A 694 -16.27 -30.37 -16.92
CA GLY A 694 -16.64 -29.11 -17.61
C GLY A 694 -16.30 -27.83 -16.83
N ASN A 695 -15.67 -27.94 -15.67
CA ASN A 695 -15.25 -26.81 -14.84
C ASN A 695 -13.77 -26.94 -14.48
N THR A 696 -13.07 -25.81 -14.39
CA THR A 696 -11.64 -25.78 -14.03
C THR A 696 -11.44 -25.82 -12.52
N SER A 697 -12.38 -25.33 -11.74
CA SER A 697 -12.30 -25.28 -10.27
C SER A 697 -13.66 -25.12 -9.61
N ILE A 698 -13.72 -25.39 -8.31
CA ILE A 698 -14.84 -25.10 -7.42
C ILE A 698 -14.32 -24.39 -6.17
N THR A 699 -14.95 -23.25 -5.82
CA THR A 699 -14.62 -22.54 -4.58
C THR A 699 -15.29 -23.24 -3.41
N THR A 700 -14.46 -23.74 -2.44
CA THR A 700 -14.94 -24.49 -1.29
C THR A 700 -14.03 -24.29 -0.07
N ASN A 701 -14.45 -24.72 1.12
CA ASN A 701 -13.68 -24.59 2.36
C ASN A 701 -12.62 -25.69 2.44
N VAL A 702 -11.37 -25.35 2.10
CA VAL A 702 -10.24 -26.28 2.13
C VAL A 702 -8.94 -25.54 2.43
N GLY A 703 -7.97 -26.25 3.01
CA GLY A 703 -6.68 -25.65 3.31
C GLY A 703 -6.60 -25.03 4.70
N ALA A 704 -5.38 -24.83 5.16
CA ALA A 704 -5.10 -24.16 6.41
C ALA A 704 -3.72 -23.50 6.41
N LEU A 705 -3.62 -22.37 7.10
CA LEU A 705 -2.41 -21.57 7.27
C LEU A 705 -2.14 -21.33 8.75
N ARG A 706 -0.88 -21.11 9.09
CA ARG A 706 -0.43 -20.70 10.42
C ARG A 706 0.54 -19.54 10.33
N ASN A 707 0.24 -18.44 11.03
CA ASN A 707 1.17 -17.34 11.28
C ASN A 707 1.50 -17.31 12.77
N TYR A 708 2.78 -17.25 13.12
CA TYR A 708 3.20 -17.24 14.51
C TYR A 708 4.49 -16.46 14.69
N GLY A 709 4.69 -15.90 15.87
CA GLY A 709 5.86 -15.08 16.09
C GLY A 709 5.90 -14.37 17.43
N TRP A 710 6.86 -13.44 17.54
CA TRP A 710 7.11 -12.62 18.71
C TRP A 710 7.04 -11.14 18.35
N GLU A 711 6.48 -10.37 19.24
CA GLU A 711 6.39 -8.91 19.17
C GLU A 711 7.04 -8.31 20.41
N PHE A 712 7.88 -7.29 20.22
CA PHE A 712 8.53 -6.53 21.29
C PHE A 712 8.26 -5.06 21.08
N ASP A 713 7.73 -4.39 22.09
CA ASP A 713 7.53 -2.95 22.12
C ASP A 713 8.26 -2.40 23.35
N ILE A 714 9.23 -1.53 23.13
CA ILE A 714 10.09 -0.98 24.16
C ILE A 714 10.00 0.54 24.08
N SER A 715 9.62 1.18 25.16
CA SER A 715 9.60 2.64 25.28
C SER A 715 10.43 3.08 26.47
N SER A 716 11.21 4.13 26.29
CA SER A 716 12.11 4.66 27.32
C SER A 716 12.05 6.17 27.38
N LEU A 717 11.92 6.71 28.59
CA LEU A 717 12.16 8.10 28.92
C LEU A 717 13.61 8.23 29.41
N ASN A 718 14.55 8.45 28.48
CA ASN A 718 15.98 8.45 28.74
C ASN A 718 16.38 9.62 29.64
N ILE A 719 15.95 10.82 29.28
CA ILE A 719 16.20 12.05 30.04
C ILE A 719 14.87 12.82 30.17
N SER A 720 14.61 13.33 31.37
CA SER A 720 13.49 14.24 31.63
C SER A 720 13.95 15.31 32.60
N SER A 721 14.12 16.51 32.09
CA SER A 721 14.37 17.73 32.86
C SER A 721 13.46 18.85 32.35
N ASP A 722 13.39 19.96 33.05
CA ASP A 722 12.54 21.12 32.67
C ASP A 722 12.90 21.65 31.27
N LYS A 723 14.17 21.61 30.88
CA LYS A 723 14.66 22.14 29.60
C LYS A 723 14.83 21.09 28.53
N PHE A 724 15.09 19.82 28.90
CA PHE A 724 15.43 18.78 27.93
C PHE A 724 14.70 17.48 28.24
N GLN A 725 14.00 16.94 27.22
CA GLN A 725 13.39 15.62 27.25
C GLN A 725 13.92 14.80 26.08
N TRP A 726 14.28 13.54 26.35
CA TRP A 726 14.62 12.55 25.34
C TRP A 726 13.85 11.26 25.58
N ARG A 727 13.07 10.85 24.58
CA ARG A 727 12.32 9.58 24.55
C ARG A 727 12.78 8.73 23.38
N THR A 728 12.79 7.43 23.59
CA THR A 728 13.08 6.42 22.57
C THR A 728 11.98 5.38 22.58
N SER A 729 11.53 4.97 21.39
CA SER A 729 10.64 3.82 21.22
C SER A 729 11.22 2.90 20.15
N LEU A 730 11.19 1.60 20.43
CA LEU A 730 11.63 0.54 19.53
C LEU A 730 10.52 -0.51 19.47
N ASN A 731 10.06 -0.83 18.26
CA ASN A 731 9.19 -1.97 18.04
C ASN A 731 9.85 -2.98 17.12
N LEU A 732 9.68 -4.27 17.43
CA LEU A 732 10.24 -5.40 16.68
C LEU A 732 9.19 -6.48 16.50
N THR A 733 9.10 -7.03 15.31
CA THR A 733 8.22 -8.15 14.96
C THR A 733 9.03 -9.23 14.27
N PHE A 734 8.99 -10.44 14.84
CA PHE A 734 9.48 -11.69 14.25
C PHE A 734 8.25 -12.49 13.84
N GLU A 735 8.14 -12.82 12.58
CA GLU A 735 6.95 -13.50 12.04
C GLU A 735 7.36 -14.66 11.16
N LYS A 736 6.62 -15.77 11.25
CA LYS A 736 6.73 -16.94 10.37
C LYS A 736 5.36 -17.32 9.86
N ASN A 737 5.31 -17.73 8.59
CA ASN A 737 4.13 -18.26 7.93
C ASN A 737 4.36 -19.73 7.57
N ARG A 738 3.32 -20.56 7.66
CA ARG A 738 3.39 -21.98 7.29
C ARG A 738 2.06 -22.47 6.76
N ILE A 739 2.09 -23.16 5.63
CA ILE A 739 0.96 -23.91 5.10
C ILE A 739 0.82 -25.19 5.93
N THR A 740 -0.37 -25.46 6.46
CA THR A 740 -0.61 -26.63 7.31
C THR A 740 -1.54 -27.66 6.67
N LYS A 741 -2.30 -27.25 5.63
CA LYS A 741 -3.17 -28.13 4.84
C LYS A 741 -3.39 -27.56 3.46
N LEU A 742 -3.36 -28.40 2.43
CA LEU A 742 -3.70 -28.09 1.04
C LEU A 742 -4.61 -29.16 0.45
N THR A 743 -5.18 -28.91 -0.73
CA THR A 743 -6.03 -29.86 -1.48
C THR A 743 -5.23 -30.87 -2.29
N GLN A 744 -3.98 -30.57 -2.56
CA GLN A 744 -3.01 -31.40 -3.30
C GLN A 744 -1.66 -31.33 -2.60
N GLU A 745 -0.76 -32.23 -2.91
CA GLU A 745 0.53 -32.35 -2.24
C GLU A 745 1.34 -31.05 -2.36
N SER A 746 1.45 -30.52 -3.57
CA SER A 746 2.10 -29.26 -3.85
C SER A 746 1.66 -28.69 -5.19
N PHE A 747 1.91 -27.40 -5.43
CA PHE A 747 1.81 -26.75 -6.74
C PHE A 747 2.68 -25.50 -6.84
N ILE A 748 3.07 -25.16 -8.06
CA ILE A 748 3.85 -23.96 -8.34
C ILE A 748 2.90 -22.78 -8.58
N ASN A 749 3.15 -21.66 -7.88
CA ASN A 749 2.46 -20.39 -8.07
C ASN A 749 3.49 -19.29 -8.38
N GLY A 750 3.71 -19.03 -9.66
CA GLY A 750 4.71 -18.07 -10.14
C GLY A 750 6.13 -18.46 -9.69
N THR A 751 6.75 -17.64 -8.86
CA THR A 751 8.09 -17.86 -8.29
C THR A 751 8.09 -18.71 -7.02
N LYS A 752 6.94 -19.22 -6.60
CA LYS A 752 6.73 -19.92 -5.33
C LYS A 752 6.29 -21.37 -5.59
N ARG A 753 6.56 -22.26 -4.65
CA ARG A 753 5.93 -23.56 -4.54
C ARG A 753 5.19 -23.65 -3.21
N TRP A 754 3.91 -23.96 -3.26
CA TRP A 754 3.09 -24.17 -2.09
C TRP A 754 2.97 -25.66 -1.80
N GLU A 755 3.44 -26.06 -0.64
CA GLU A 755 3.32 -27.43 -0.11
C GLU A 755 3.14 -27.38 1.40
N VAL A 756 2.61 -28.44 1.98
CA VAL A 756 2.44 -28.54 3.42
C VAL A 756 3.81 -28.47 4.11
N GLY A 757 3.97 -27.53 5.04
CA GLY A 757 5.23 -27.30 5.74
C GLY A 757 6.02 -26.11 5.23
N SER A 758 5.84 -25.66 3.97
CA SER A 758 6.46 -24.46 3.41
C SER A 758 5.70 -23.18 3.79
N SER A 759 6.27 -22.03 3.47
CA SER A 759 5.62 -20.74 3.55
C SER A 759 5.03 -20.33 2.20
N LEU A 760 3.95 -19.54 2.22
CA LEU A 760 3.42 -18.88 1.02
C LEU A 760 4.45 -17.98 0.31
N TYR A 761 5.51 -17.61 1.02
CA TYR A 761 6.48 -16.59 0.64
C TYR A 761 7.82 -17.17 0.19
N ASP A 762 8.03 -18.50 0.28
CA ASP A 762 9.30 -19.13 -0.05
C ASP A 762 9.49 -19.21 -1.56
N PHE A 763 10.62 -18.67 -2.06
CA PHE A 763 10.97 -18.75 -3.46
C PHE A 763 11.42 -20.16 -3.84
N PHE A 764 10.89 -20.65 -4.95
CA PHE A 764 11.22 -21.94 -5.53
C PHE A 764 11.65 -21.76 -6.98
N LEU A 765 12.95 -21.72 -7.21
CA LEU A 765 13.55 -21.27 -8.46
C LEU A 765 14.60 -22.25 -8.98
N VAL A 766 14.91 -22.08 -10.26
CA VAL A 766 16.12 -22.66 -10.88
C VAL A 766 17.34 -22.01 -10.23
N GLU A 767 18.33 -22.81 -9.87
CA GLU A 767 19.57 -22.32 -9.27
C GLU A 767 20.57 -21.92 -10.34
N TRP A 768 21.02 -20.66 -10.31
CA TRP A 768 22.07 -20.12 -11.15
C TRP A 768 23.42 -20.70 -10.79
N ALA A 769 24.20 -21.16 -11.79
CA ALA A 769 25.49 -21.82 -11.59
C ALA A 769 26.69 -20.99 -12.09
N GLY A 770 26.46 -19.75 -12.57
CA GLY A 770 27.47 -18.84 -13.08
C GLY A 770 27.57 -18.85 -14.59
N VAL A 771 28.67 -18.38 -15.11
CA VAL A 771 28.98 -18.29 -16.56
C VAL A 771 29.99 -19.37 -16.91
N ASP A 772 29.77 -20.07 -18.01
CA ASP A 772 30.75 -20.98 -18.59
C ASP A 772 31.96 -20.19 -19.14
N THR A 773 33.11 -20.38 -18.55
CA THR A 773 34.33 -19.63 -18.91
C THR A 773 34.84 -19.92 -20.31
N LYS A 774 34.41 -21.01 -20.96
CA LYS A 774 34.83 -21.38 -22.32
C LYS A 774 33.94 -20.72 -23.39
N THR A 775 32.62 -20.68 -23.12
CA THR A 775 31.62 -20.25 -24.12
C THR A 775 30.98 -18.91 -23.79
N GLY A 776 31.12 -18.42 -22.53
CA GLY A 776 30.44 -17.24 -22.06
C GLY A 776 28.92 -17.40 -21.79
N MET A 777 28.37 -18.58 -22.02
CA MET A 777 26.94 -18.83 -21.82
C MET A 777 26.58 -18.92 -20.33
N GLY A 778 25.38 -18.52 -20.00
CA GLY A 778 24.83 -18.73 -18.67
C GLY A 778 24.65 -20.21 -18.35
N THR A 779 24.89 -20.60 -17.11
CA THR A 779 24.71 -21.98 -16.66
C THR A 779 23.80 -22.06 -15.46
N TRP A 780 23.07 -23.16 -15.36
CA TRP A 780 22.15 -23.46 -14.28
C TRP A 780 22.39 -24.88 -13.75
N TRP A 781 22.12 -25.10 -12.49
CA TRP A 781 22.15 -26.42 -11.88
C TRP A 781 20.89 -27.21 -12.27
N TYR A 782 21.05 -28.49 -12.66
CA TYR A 782 19.95 -29.41 -12.90
C TYR A 782 20.22 -30.79 -12.30
N ASP A 783 19.16 -31.53 -12.05
CA ASP A 783 19.21 -32.89 -11.53
C ASP A 783 19.08 -33.86 -12.71
N LYS A 784 20.20 -34.52 -13.06
CA LYS A 784 20.27 -35.51 -14.08
C LYS A 784 20.01 -36.90 -13.49
N LYS A 785 19.07 -37.64 -14.06
CA LYS A 785 18.81 -39.03 -13.71
C LYS A 785 19.53 -39.96 -14.70
N ASP A 786 20.24 -40.92 -14.15
CA ASP A 786 20.79 -42.03 -14.97
C ASP A 786 19.72 -43.12 -15.27
N ALA A 787 20.08 -44.14 -16.05
CA ALA A 787 19.17 -45.21 -16.40
C ALA A 787 18.72 -46.05 -15.19
N GLN A 788 19.45 -46.00 -14.09
CA GLN A 788 19.15 -46.67 -12.81
C GLN A 788 18.34 -45.83 -11.85
N GLY A 789 18.05 -44.55 -12.23
CA GLY A 789 17.26 -43.61 -11.43
C GLY A 789 18.10 -42.83 -10.41
N ASN A 790 19.42 -42.98 -10.37
CA ASN A 790 20.29 -42.16 -9.51
C ASN A 790 20.34 -40.75 -9.99
N VAL A 791 20.29 -39.80 -9.06
CA VAL A 791 20.28 -38.36 -9.33
C VAL A 791 21.66 -37.78 -9.07
N THR A 792 22.24 -37.15 -10.11
CA THR A 792 23.48 -36.35 -10.01
C THR A 792 23.16 -34.92 -10.31
N ARG A 793 23.78 -33.98 -9.57
CA ARG A 793 23.59 -32.55 -9.77
C ARG A 793 24.69 -31.98 -10.68
N GLU A 794 24.33 -31.58 -11.87
CA GLU A 794 25.25 -31.11 -12.91
C GLU A 794 24.91 -29.67 -13.35
N LYS A 795 25.84 -29.01 -14.05
CA LYS A 795 25.61 -27.71 -14.69
C LYS A 795 25.18 -27.92 -16.14
N THR A 796 24.26 -27.08 -16.61
CA THR A 796 23.84 -27.08 -18.03
C THR A 796 23.71 -25.64 -18.52
N THR A 797 23.97 -25.44 -19.82
CA THR A 797 23.63 -24.20 -20.54
C THR A 797 22.22 -24.22 -21.11
N ASP A 798 21.52 -25.35 -21.06
CA ASP A 798 20.12 -25.46 -21.44
C ASP A 798 19.21 -25.20 -20.24
N TYR A 799 18.58 -24.02 -20.23
CA TYR A 799 17.64 -23.63 -19.20
C TYR A 799 16.41 -24.54 -19.11
N ASN A 800 15.96 -25.13 -20.23
CA ASN A 800 14.75 -25.97 -20.20
C ASN A 800 15.00 -27.26 -19.39
N LEU A 801 16.19 -27.84 -19.46
CA LEU A 801 16.58 -28.96 -18.59
C LEU A 801 16.60 -28.55 -17.13
N ALA A 802 17.18 -27.38 -16.82
CA ALA A 802 17.24 -26.87 -15.45
C ALA A 802 15.86 -26.45 -14.89
N ASN A 803 14.92 -26.06 -15.76
CA ASN A 803 13.58 -25.59 -15.36
C ASN A 803 12.62 -26.73 -14.97
N ALA A 804 13.04 -27.99 -15.10
CA ALA A 804 12.28 -29.11 -14.57
C ALA A 804 12.05 -28.95 -13.06
N GLU A 805 10.86 -29.28 -12.57
CA GLU A 805 10.47 -29.06 -11.16
C GLU A 805 11.44 -29.73 -10.19
N ALA A 806 11.90 -30.95 -10.50
CA ALA A 806 12.87 -31.69 -9.69
C ALA A 806 14.20 -30.97 -9.48
N SER A 807 14.60 -30.11 -10.43
CA SER A 807 15.86 -29.37 -10.39
C SER A 807 15.78 -28.06 -9.59
N LYS A 808 14.59 -27.52 -9.37
CA LYS A 808 14.35 -26.28 -8.61
C LYS A 808 14.60 -26.48 -7.12
N ARG A 809 14.88 -25.38 -6.43
CA ARG A 809 15.19 -25.39 -4.99
C ARG A 809 14.51 -24.21 -4.28
N TYR A 810 14.28 -24.38 -2.99
CA TYR A 810 13.92 -23.27 -2.12
C TYR A 810 15.13 -22.36 -1.91
N MET A 811 14.98 -21.07 -2.26
CA MET A 811 16.07 -20.09 -2.32
C MET A 811 15.92 -18.94 -1.33
N GLY A 812 15.05 -19.06 -0.34
CA GLY A 812 14.77 -18.02 0.64
C GLY A 812 13.32 -17.54 0.58
N SER A 813 12.98 -16.55 1.39
CA SER A 813 11.61 -16.08 1.59
C SER A 813 11.50 -14.59 1.34
N SER A 814 10.36 -14.13 0.78
CA SER A 814 10.04 -12.70 0.74
C SER A 814 9.55 -12.17 2.09
N LEU A 815 9.19 -13.04 3.03
CA LEU A 815 8.84 -12.65 4.38
C LEU A 815 10.12 -12.30 5.17
N PRO A 816 10.25 -11.11 5.77
CA PRO A 816 11.42 -10.75 6.54
C PRO A 816 11.52 -11.59 7.82
N LYS A 817 12.77 -11.90 8.24
CA LYS A 817 13.04 -12.55 9.52
C LYS A 817 12.63 -11.68 10.69
N PHE A 818 12.87 -10.37 10.56
CA PHE A 818 12.34 -9.37 11.49
C PHE A 818 12.17 -8.01 10.80
N ARG A 819 11.20 -7.24 11.29
CA ARG A 819 10.94 -5.86 10.89
C ARG A 819 10.57 -5.03 12.10
N GLY A 820 10.66 -3.71 11.97
CA GLY A 820 10.30 -2.84 13.06
C GLY A 820 10.50 -1.37 12.78
N GLY A 821 10.41 -0.57 13.83
CA GLY A 821 10.67 0.85 13.79
C GLY A 821 11.37 1.34 15.05
N PHE A 822 12.14 2.40 14.88
CA PHE A 822 12.91 3.04 15.93
C PHE A 822 12.66 4.54 15.89
N THR A 823 12.05 5.06 16.95
CA THR A 823 11.72 6.49 17.08
C THR A 823 12.53 7.14 18.18
N ASN A 824 13.13 8.29 17.89
CA ASN A 824 13.67 9.19 18.89
C ASN A 824 12.97 10.54 18.85
N SER A 825 12.57 11.02 20.01
CA SER A 825 11.95 12.32 20.22
C SER A 825 12.76 13.14 21.22
N PHE A 826 13.16 14.33 20.81
CA PHE A 826 13.89 15.28 21.61
C PHE A 826 13.08 16.56 21.75
N LYS A 827 13.07 17.13 22.94
CA LYS A 827 12.51 18.48 23.19
C LYS A 827 13.54 19.26 24.00
N TYR A 828 13.91 20.44 23.49
CA TYR A 828 14.80 21.37 24.17
C TYR A 828 14.19 22.78 24.15
N GLY A 829 13.67 23.23 25.30
CA GLY A 829 12.94 24.50 25.40
C GLY A 829 11.78 24.56 24.37
N SER A 830 11.87 25.52 23.46
CA SER A 830 10.92 25.73 22.37
C SER A 830 11.11 24.81 21.15
N PHE A 831 12.20 24.09 21.06
CA PHE A 831 12.53 23.21 19.93
C PHE A 831 12.09 21.77 20.17
N ASP A 832 11.64 21.10 19.13
CA ASP A 832 11.38 19.66 19.12
C ASP A 832 11.98 19.02 17.86
N LEU A 833 12.51 17.81 18.03
CA LEU A 833 13.03 16.98 16.95
C LEU A 833 12.47 15.56 17.11
N ASN A 834 11.86 15.03 16.05
CA ASN A 834 11.38 13.65 15.99
C ASN A 834 11.98 12.95 14.77
N ALA A 835 12.54 11.77 14.98
CA ALA A 835 13.11 10.93 13.93
C ALA A 835 12.56 9.52 14.07
N LEU A 836 11.91 9.02 13.01
CA LEU A 836 11.39 7.65 12.90
C LEU A 836 12.15 6.92 11.81
N PHE A 837 12.76 5.80 12.18
CA PHE A 837 13.34 4.83 11.26
C PHE A 837 12.42 3.61 11.12
N ASN A 838 12.24 3.15 9.89
CA ASN A 838 11.60 1.87 9.56
C ASN A 838 12.64 0.93 8.97
N PHE A 839 12.63 -0.34 9.35
CA PHE A 839 13.60 -1.31 8.87
C PHE A 839 13.00 -2.71 8.69
N SER A 840 13.60 -3.48 7.77
CA SER A 840 13.23 -4.86 7.47
C SER A 840 14.48 -5.64 7.08
N PHE A 841 14.67 -6.84 7.63
CA PHE A 841 15.85 -7.66 7.42
C PHE A 841 15.52 -9.13 7.20
N GLY A 842 16.33 -9.77 6.35
CA GLY A 842 16.31 -11.22 6.10
C GLY A 842 15.24 -11.66 5.11
N SER A 843 14.65 -10.75 4.35
CA SER A 843 13.81 -11.05 3.19
C SER A 843 14.61 -11.08 1.89
N TYR A 844 13.98 -11.67 0.86
CA TYR A 844 14.47 -11.69 -0.51
C TYR A 844 13.46 -11.04 -1.46
N ILE A 845 13.95 -10.48 -2.57
CA ILE A 845 13.15 -9.93 -3.65
C ILE A 845 13.65 -10.45 -4.99
N TYR A 846 12.74 -10.87 -5.85
CA TYR A 846 13.01 -11.16 -7.23
C TYR A 846 12.84 -9.91 -8.07
N ASP A 847 13.94 -9.40 -8.61
CA ASP A 847 13.94 -8.17 -9.42
C ASP A 847 13.76 -8.50 -10.90
N SER A 848 12.51 -8.48 -11.37
CA SER A 848 12.17 -8.68 -12.77
C SER A 848 12.58 -7.52 -13.67
N SER A 849 12.68 -6.31 -13.13
CA SER A 849 13.14 -5.13 -13.86
C SER A 849 14.63 -5.26 -14.20
N TYR A 850 15.44 -5.62 -13.20
CA TYR A 850 16.86 -5.90 -13.42
C TYR A 850 17.09 -7.12 -14.31
N ALA A 851 16.27 -8.18 -14.18
CA ALA A 851 16.32 -9.32 -15.10
C ALA A 851 16.12 -8.90 -16.55
N SER A 852 15.15 -8.02 -16.84
CA SER A 852 14.94 -7.46 -18.17
C SER A 852 16.15 -6.67 -18.67
N LEU A 853 16.74 -5.82 -17.81
CA LEU A 853 17.92 -5.01 -18.12
C LEU A 853 19.21 -5.84 -18.31
N MET A 854 19.23 -7.09 -17.87
CA MET A 854 20.34 -8.02 -17.97
C MET A 854 20.10 -9.13 -19.03
N SER A 855 19.23 -8.87 -20.01
CA SER A 855 18.88 -9.81 -21.08
C SER A 855 20.05 -10.08 -22.07
N GLY A 856 21.12 -9.27 -22.02
CA GLY A 856 22.26 -9.41 -22.90
C GLY A 856 21.91 -9.17 -24.38
N PHE A 857 21.02 -8.19 -24.64
CA PHE A 857 20.56 -7.81 -25.99
C PHE A 857 19.77 -8.92 -26.73
N SER A 858 19.08 -9.80 -25.99
CA SER A 858 18.26 -10.84 -26.62
C SER A 858 17.19 -10.31 -27.57
N SER A 859 16.71 -9.08 -27.34
CA SER A 859 15.71 -8.40 -28.18
C SER A 859 16.27 -7.05 -28.66
N PRO A 860 16.14 -6.69 -29.94
CA PRO A 860 16.59 -5.41 -30.47
C PRO A 860 15.90 -4.24 -29.78
N GLY A 861 16.67 -3.20 -29.45
CA GLY A 861 16.18 -1.95 -28.91
C GLY A 861 15.82 -1.98 -27.43
N ASN A 862 15.80 -3.17 -26.78
CA ASN A 862 15.52 -3.30 -25.36
C ASN A 862 16.67 -2.73 -24.52
N GLN A 863 16.35 -1.82 -23.58
CA GLN A 863 17.34 -1.16 -22.71
C GLN A 863 18.11 -2.19 -21.88
N GLN A 864 19.37 -1.86 -21.59
CA GLN A 864 20.27 -2.70 -20.80
C GLN A 864 20.84 -1.92 -19.61
N SER A 865 21.13 -2.65 -18.52
CA SER A 865 21.91 -2.11 -17.41
C SER A 865 23.35 -1.80 -17.81
N VAL A 866 23.96 -0.81 -17.15
CA VAL A 866 25.41 -0.57 -17.28
C VAL A 866 26.25 -1.79 -16.91
N ASP A 867 25.72 -2.72 -16.14
CA ASP A 867 26.41 -3.94 -15.71
C ASP A 867 26.69 -4.92 -16.85
N VAL A 868 25.99 -4.82 -18.00
CA VAL A 868 26.32 -5.64 -19.22
C VAL A 868 27.70 -5.33 -19.78
N LYS A 869 28.33 -4.22 -19.38
CA LYS A 869 29.74 -3.91 -19.71
C LYS A 869 30.74 -4.95 -19.13
N ASN A 870 30.30 -5.63 -18.03
CA ASN A 870 31.07 -6.67 -17.37
C ASN A 870 30.86 -8.07 -17.99
N ALA A 871 30.17 -8.14 -19.15
CA ALA A 871 29.90 -9.41 -19.80
C ALA A 871 31.19 -10.12 -20.24
N TRP A 872 31.15 -11.45 -20.26
CA TRP A 872 32.20 -12.30 -20.78
C TRP A 872 32.57 -11.89 -22.21
N GLN A 873 33.87 -11.80 -22.51
CA GLN A 873 34.40 -11.34 -23.81
C GLN A 873 35.16 -12.44 -24.55
N LYS A 874 35.92 -13.27 -23.83
CA LYS A 874 36.80 -14.30 -24.42
C LYS A 874 36.96 -15.51 -23.51
N PRO A 875 37.33 -16.69 -24.09
CA PRO A 875 37.61 -17.89 -23.30
C PRO A 875 38.63 -17.64 -22.18
N GLY A 876 38.28 -18.06 -20.98
CA GLY A 876 39.07 -17.86 -19.76
C GLY A 876 38.58 -16.67 -18.89
N ASP A 877 37.72 -15.81 -19.38
CA ASP A 877 37.16 -14.71 -18.56
C ASP A 877 36.32 -15.23 -17.40
N ILE A 878 36.55 -14.67 -16.22
CA ILE A 878 35.80 -14.98 -15.00
C ILE A 878 34.86 -13.81 -14.68
N THR A 879 33.60 -14.00 -14.98
CA THR A 879 32.56 -13.00 -14.73
C THR A 879 31.23 -13.69 -14.36
N ASN A 880 30.31 -12.96 -13.74
CA ASN A 880 28.94 -13.41 -13.47
C ASN A 880 27.91 -12.88 -14.48
N VAL A 881 28.39 -12.20 -15.53
CA VAL A 881 27.55 -11.64 -16.60
C VAL A 881 27.83 -12.43 -17.87
N PRO A 882 26.86 -13.17 -18.41
CA PRO A 882 27.03 -13.94 -19.65
C PRO A 882 27.35 -13.03 -20.84
N VAL A 883 27.81 -13.64 -21.89
CA VAL A 883 28.11 -12.98 -23.16
C VAL A 883 26.89 -12.19 -23.68
N ASN A 884 27.13 -10.98 -24.15
CA ASN A 884 26.13 -10.19 -24.88
C ASN A 884 25.93 -10.83 -26.27
N ILE A 885 24.70 -11.34 -26.51
CA ILE A 885 24.39 -12.03 -27.76
C ILE A 885 22.93 -11.74 -28.16
N MET A 886 22.78 -11.26 -29.41
CA MET A 886 21.44 -11.00 -29.97
C MET A 886 20.84 -12.29 -30.52
N ALA A 887 20.33 -13.11 -29.63
CA ALA A 887 19.67 -14.38 -29.90
C ALA A 887 18.85 -14.78 -28.69
N ASN A 888 18.15 -15.91 -28.76
CA ASN A 888 17.50 -16.52 -27.62
C ASN A 888 18.54 -17.09 -26.64
N ASN A 889 19.13 -16.22 -25.84
CA ASN A 889 20.27 -16.53 -24.96
C ASN A 889 19.84 -16.92 -23.54
N GLN A 890 18.55 -16.76 -23.21
CA GLN A 890 17.96 -17.04 -21.88
C GLN A 890 18.71 -16.37 -20.70
N ASN A 891 19.50 -15.31 -20.94
CA ASN A 891 20.29 -14.63 -19.92
C ASN A 891 19.44 -14.02 -18.81
N ASN A 892 18.17 -13.69 -19.08
CA ASN A 892 17.19 -13.18 -18.12
C ASN A 892 16.18 -14.22 -17.65
N ALA A 893 16.45 -15.52 -17.86
CA ALA A 893 15.56 -16.60 -17.46
C ALA A 893 15.33 -16.62 -15.94
N LEU A 894 14.11 -17.03 -15.56
CA LEU A 894 13.64 -17.04 -14.18
C LEU A 894 14.52 -17.97 -13.31
N SER A 895 15.40 -17.39 -12.52
CA SER A 895 16.37 -18.14 -11.72
C SER A 895 16.84 -17.35 -10.50
N SER A 896 17.62 -17.96 -9.64
CA SER A 896 18.21 -17.30 -8.46
C SER A 896 19.22 -16.19 -8.82
N ARG A 897 19.60 -16.04 -10.10
CA ARG A 897 20.47 -14.94 -10.56
C ARG A 897 19.89 -13.56 -10.19
N PHE A 898 18.58 -13.41 -10.23
CA PHE A 898 17.86 -12.16 -10.00
C PHE A 898 17.11 -12.12 -8.66
N LEU A 899 17.45 -13.05 -7.77
CA LEU A 899 16.94 -13.10 -6.40
C LEU A 899 17.95 -12.45 -5.45
N PHE A 900 17.60 -11.29 -4.90
CA PHE A 900 18.47 -10.48 -4.06
C PHE A 900 17.98 -10.41 -2.61
N LYS A 901 18.89 -10.17 -1.68
CA LYS A 901 18.51 -9.76 -0.32
C LYS A 901 17.80 -8.43 -0.37
N ASN A 902 16.73 -8.28 0.42
CA ASN A 902 15.89 -7.08 0.47
C ASN A 902 15.93 -6.43 1.88
N ASP A 903 17.13 -6.31 2.42
CA ASP A 903 17.35 -5.65 3.70
C ASP A 903 17.36 -4.13 3.50
N PHE A 904 16.68 -3.38 4.37
CA PHE A 904 16.70 -1.93 4.32
C PHE A 904 16.50 -1.26 5.68
N ILE A 905 16.98 -0.02 5.77
CA ILE A 905 16.70 0.96 6.82
C ILE A 905 16.29 2.25 6.14
N ARG A 906 15.14 2.80 6.53
CA ARG A 906 14.62 4.06 5.98
C ARG A 906 14.36 5.07 7.09
N LEU A 907 14.92 6.28 6.97
CA LEU A 907 14.51 7.43 7.79
C LEU A 907 13.14 7.88 7.25
N LYS A 908 12.10 7.28 7.88
CA LYS A 908 10.71 7.38 7.43
C LYS A 908 10.13 8.76 7.63
N SER A 909 10.41 9.36 8.79
CA SER A 909 9.97 10.72 9.11
C SER A 909 11.03 11.43 9.94
N LEU A 910 11.29 12.68 9.61
CA LEU A 910 12.15 13.60 10.36
C LEU A 910 11.41 14.93 10.48
N THR A 911 11.10 15.35 11.70
CA THR A 911 10.42 16.63 11.95
C THR A 911 11.21 17.45 12.92
N PHE A 912 11.54 18.69 12.55
CA PHE A 912 12.14 19.69 13.40
C PHE A 912 11.19 20.88 13.56
N GLY A 913 10.78 21.18 14.79
CA GLY A 913 9.81 22.20 15.10
C GLY A 913 10.33 23.27 16.05
N TYR A 914 9.87 24.51 15.87
CA TYR A 914 10.06 25.62 16.77
C TYR A 914 8.69 26.16 17.20
N ASN A 915 8.40 26.11 18.50
CA ASN A 915 7.22 26.68 19.12
C ASN A 915 7.56 28.11 19.58
N VAL A 916 6.87 29.08 19.04
CA VAL A 916 7.09 30.51 19.37
C VAL A 916 6.71 30.73 20.82
N LYS A 917 7.51 31.52 21.54
CA LYS A 917 7.27 31.82 22.96
C LYS A 917 6.01 32.66 23.17
N GLU A 918 5.29 32.38 24.25
CA GLU A 918 4.01 33.04 24.60
C GLU A 918 4.15 34.57 24.66
N ASP A 919 5.25 35.10 25.20
CA ASP A 919 5.51 36.53 25.34
C ASP A 919 5.43 37.28 23.97
N LEU A 920 5.86 36.62 22.90
CA LEU A 920 5.80 37.17 21.53
C LEU A 920 4.39 37.06 20.93
N LEU A 921 3.62 36.08 21.35
CA LEU A 921 2.29 35.79 20.80
C LEU A 921 1.19 36.68 21.40
N GLU A 922 1.32 37.08 22.67
CA GLU A 922 0.37 37.96 23.35
C GLU A 922 0.22 39.30 22.62
N THR A 923 1.31 39.82 22.07
CA THR A 923 1.28 41.08 21.30
C THR A 923 0.60 40.95 19.95
N MET A 924 0.50 39.72 19.41
CA MET A 924 -0.12 39.42 18.11
C MET A 924 -1.57 38.95 18.24
N GLY A 925 -2.09 38.78 19.47
CA GLY A 925 -3.43 38.20 19.69
C GLY A 925 -3.55 36.72 19.30
N VAL A 926 -2.43 35.99 19.28
CA VAL A 926 -2.33 34.57 18.88
C VAL A 926 -2.07 33.72 20.11
N SER A 927 -2.81 32.61 20.27
CA SER A 927 -2.66 31.72 21.42
C SER A 927 -1.49 30.72 21.30
N SER A 928 -1.12 30.37 20.07
CA SER A 928 0.01 29.47 19.79
C SER A 928 0.50 29.65 18.35
N MET A 929 1.82 29.51 18.13
CA MET A 929 2.42 29.50 16.79
C MET A 929 3.57 28.52 16.73
N ARG A 930 3.59 27.66 15.71
CA ARG A 930 4.66 26.71 15.47
C ARG A 930 5.09 26.75 14.01
N VAL A 931 6.41 26.80 13.79
CA VAL A 931 7.04 26.62 12.47
C VAL A 931 7.80 25.30 12.50
N PHE A 932 7.69 24.52 11.43
CA PHE A 932 8.35 23.21 11.40
C PHE A 932 8.81 22.84 9.99
N LEU A 933 9.96 22.16 9.94
CA LEU A 933 10.47 21.48 8.76
C LEU A 933 10.25 19.99 8.92
N GLN A 934 9.71 19.37 7.88
CA GLN A 934 9.43 17.95 7.88
C GLN A 934 9.97 17.29 6.64
N GLY A 935 10.55 16.11 6.81
CA GLY A 935 10.95 15.21 5.74
C GLY A 935 10.31 13.83 5.89
N ASP A 936 9.74 13.32 4.79
CA ASP A 936 9.24 11.94 4.70
C ASP A 936 10.13 11.12 3.76
N ASN A 937 10.47 9.87 4.15
CA ASN A 937 11.38 8.98 3.41
C ASN A 937 12.72 9.65 3.05
N VAL A 938 13.29 10.42 3.97
CA VAL A 938 14.43 11.33 3.73
C VAL A 938 15.65 10.60 3.23
N TRP A 939 15.89 9.41 3.76
CA TRP A 939 17.05 8.59 3.44
C TRP A 939 16.69 7.11 3.52
N THR A 940 17.29 6.30 2.62
CA THR A 940 17.13 4.85 2.59
C THR A 940 18.49 4.20 2.35
N TRP A 941 18.88 3.29 3.24
CA TRP A 941 19.91 2.31 2.99
C TRP A 941 19.24 0.99 2.61
N GLN A 942 19.75 0.32 1.58
CA GLN A 942 19.21 -0.95 1.10
C GLN A 942 20.33 -1.85 0.55
N SER A 943 20.17 -3.15 0.70
CA SER A 943 21.14 -4.15 0.25
C SER A 943 21.13 -4.35 -1.26
N HIS A 944 19.98 -4.19 -1.92
CA HIS A 944 19.83 -4.23 -3.38
C HIS A 944 19.37 -2.85 -3.86
N LYS A 945 20.11 -2.24 -4.76
CA LYS A 945 19.86 -0.89 -5.30
C LYS A 945 19.06 -0.97 -6.61
N GLY A 946 18.52 0.17 -7.05
CA GLY A 946 17.86 0.32 -8.34
C GLY A 946 16.35 0.14 -8.29
N ILE A 947 15.80 -0.40 -7.20
CA ILE A 947 14.36 -0.50 -6.94
C ILE A 947 14.02 -0.06 -5.53
N ASP A 948 12.79 0.34 -5.30
CA ASP A 948 12.30 0.58 -3.93
C ASP A 948 12.12 -0.77 -3.21
N PRO A 949 12.68 -0.99 -1.99
CA PRO A 949 12.58 -2.26 -1.28
C PRO A 949 11.16 -2.61 -0.83
N GLU A 950 10.25 -1.64 -0.78
CA GLU A 950 8.86 -1.81 -0.37
C GLU A 950 7.94 -2.04 -1.58
N GLN A 951 8.15 -3.13 -2.34
CA GLN A 951 7.36 -3.46 -3.53
C GLN A 951 6.05 -4.19 -3.19
N SER A 952 6.16 -5.44 -2.80
CA SER A 952 5.01 -6.30 -2.49
C SER A 952 5.38 -7.34 -1.45
N LEU A 953 4.37 -7.91 -0.77
CA LEU A 953 4.59 -9.01 0.16
C LEU A 953 5.07 -10.29 -0.55
N ALA A 954 4.67 -10.47 -1.82
CA ALA A 954 5.16 -11.57 -2.66
C ALA A 954 6.66 -11.47 -2.96
N GLY A 955 7.29 -10.30 -2.77
CA GLY A 955 8.70 -10.07 -3.03
C GLY A 955 9.07 -10.10 -4.52
N THR A 956 8.16 -9.64 -5.37
CA THR A 956 8.39 -9.49 -6.82
C THR A 956 8.16 -8.05 -7.24
N THR A 957 8.91 -7.58 -8.22
CA THR A 957 8.72 -6.26 -8.82
C THR A 957 7.73 -6.35 -9.99
N ASN A 958 6.97 -5.27 -10.22
CA ASN A 958 6.04 -5.16 -11.35
C ASN A 958 6.09 -3.78 -12.00
N SER A 959 7.27 -3.19 -12.10
CA SER A 959 7.49 -1.82 -12.64
C SER A 959 6.66 -0.75 -11.92
N ARG A 960 6.56 -0.87 -10.61
CA ARG A 960 5.77 0.03 -9.76
C ARG A 960 6.52 1.33 -9.52
N SER A 961 5.78 2.45 -9.45
CA SER A 961 6.34 3.75 -9.05
C SER A 961 6.91 3.72 -7.63
N TYR A 962 8.04 4.40 -7.41
CA TYR A 962 8.75 4.38 -6.14
C TYR A 962 8.11 5.33 -5.11
N ASN A 963 8.29 5.03 -3.83
CA ASN A 963 7.83 5.91 -2.77
C ASN A 963 8.41 7.32 -2.92
N LEU A 964 7.66 8.32 -2.47
CA LEU A 964 8.10 9.72 -2.51
C LEU A 964 8.97 10.05 -1.31
N ARG A 965 10.07 10.75 -1.57
CA ARG A 965 10.79 11.55 -0.58
C ARG A 965 10.22 12.96 -0.65
N THR A 966 9.63 13.45 0.44
CA THR A 966 9.01 14.78 0.50
C THR A 966 9.68 15.61 1.58
N ILE A 967 10.04 16.86 1.25
CA ILE A 967 10.54 17.84 2.22
C ILE A 967 9.55 19.01 2.23
N SER A 968 9.04 19.33 3.40
CA SER A 968 7.97 20.32 3.58
C SER A 968 8.30 21.32 4.67
N LEU A 969 7.93 22.58 4.44
CA LEU A 969 7.89 23.62 5.45
C LEU A 969 6.43 23.84 5.85
N GLY A 970 6.17 23.88 7.14
CA GLY A 970 4.85 24.09 7.69
C GLY A 970 4.81 25.13 8.79
N PHE A 971 3.64 25.73 8.94
CA PHE A 971 3.32 26.59 10.08
C PHE A 971 1.92 26.30 10.59
N SER A 972 1.74 26.43 11.90
CA SER A 972 0.47 26.25 12.59
C SER A 972 0.25 27.41 13.52
N ILE A 973 -0.94 28.04 13.45
CA ILE A 973 -1.32 29.20 14.26
C ILE A 973 -2.63 28.87 14.98
N GLY A 974 -2.68 29.13 16.29
CA GLY A 974 -3.88 28.98 17.12
C GLY A 974 -4.33 30.35 17.65
N PHE A 975 -5.63 30.58 17.57
CA PHE A 975 -6.30 31.78 18.08
C PHE A 975 -7.19 31.46 19.25
#